data_d17df0df54649b07caf6af610569cca3
#
_entry.id   d17df0df54649b07caf6af610569cca3
#
_cell.length_a   1.000
_cell.length_b   1.000
_cell.length_c   1.000
_cell.angle_alpha   90.00
_cell.angle_beta   90.00
_cell.angle_gamma   90.00
#
_symmetry.space_group_name_H-M   'P 1'
#
loop_
_entity.id
_entity.type
_entity.pdbx_description
1 polymer ?
#
loop_
_entity_poly.entity_id
_entity_poly.type
_entity_poly.pdbx_seq_one_letter_code
_entity_poly.pdbx_strand_id
1 'polypeptide(L)'
;MCEKILLIDGHSILNRAFYGLPDLTNSEGLHTGAVYGFLNILFKVLGEEKPEYLAVAFDRSEPTFRHAKYPEYKGTRKPMPQELKKQIPLLREMLEKMGIATVSLAGFEADDILGTLAKKGEEKGLDVIILSGDRDLLQLATKKTMIRLPRTAKGQTVIEDYKEDQVQERYLVSPAQIIELKALMGDPADNIPGIPGVGEKTAIRLLVEYGSIENAFSHVEEISQKRARESLRENYQMAQLSKELATICTNSPIEFEQEKFQLGNVFTKESYELCRKLDFRNFLLKFDPAEVNENTMEQDFFTCNDLEGCEALFEKAGQAEAVGIALLWDKEGVYGAGLALGEDEMYYVPVEGMVTAAYLSDKIGRLGKHTTVCSMDVKTMLKRADLTPDANVFDCGIAAYLLNPLKSTYTYEELAKDYLDGKLLPGKEELLGKISLKKAWEEDMPELEHLACYMAYTAFATRAPLKAKLQETGMWKVYTEIELPLVFTLDSMEKWGIEVKGEELKNYGEKLTVRIHELEKLIWQQAGEEFNINSPKQLGVILFEKMAIPGGKKTKTGYSTSADILEKLASENPIVNDILEYRQLTKLKSTYADGLGAVIEKDGRIHSTFNQTITATGRISSTEPNLQNIPVRMELGRLIRKVFVPEAGFVFLDADYSQIELRVLAHMSGDEKLIKAYREAEDIHRLTASQVFHIPLEEVTPLQRRNAKAVNFGIVYGISSFGLSQDLSITRKEAAAYIQKYFETYPSIKGFLDGLVEQGKEKGYVSTMFGRKRPVPELKSSNFMQRSFGERVAMNSPIQGTAADIIKIAMNRVYKRLLDEKLRSRLVLQVHDELLIETWKDEISQVSRILEEEMKGAANLAVELEVDMHQGNNWYEAK
;
A
#
# COMPACT_ATOMS: atom_id res chain seq x y z
N MET A 1 31.32 0.51 35.66
CA MET A 1 30.12 1.30 35.27
C MET A 1 29.03 0.92 36.21
N CYS A 2 28.14 1.85 36.57
CA CYS A 2 26.97 1.49 37.41
C CYS A 2 26.01 0.68 36.54
N GLU A 3 25.42 -0.38 37.10
CA GLU A 3 24.38 -1.12 36.38
C GLU A 3 23.16 -0.21 36.13
N LYS A 4 22.49 -0.41 34.98
CA LYS A 4 21.36 0.44 34.55
C LYS A 4 20.07 -0.35 34.52
N ILE A 5 18.98 0.31 34.93
CA ILE A 5 17.63 -0.18 34.71
C ILE A 5 16.86 0.75 33.77
N LEU A 6 16.24 0.18 32.74
CA LEU A 6 15.31 0.87 31.85
C LEU A 6 13.87 0.58 32.28
N LEU A 7 13.13 1.61 32.59
CA LEU A 7 11.71 1.56 32.97
C LEU A 7 10.89 2.25 31.87
N ILE A 8 9.91 1.54 31.31
CA ILE A 8 9.14 2.04 30.16
C ILE A 8 7.67 2.19 30.54
N ASP A 9 7.08 3.33 30.20
CA ASP A 9 5.64 3.54 30.22
C ASP A 9 5.02 2.91 28.94
N GLY A 10 4.44 1.74 29.10
CA GLY A 10 3.92 0.93 28.00
C GLY A 10 2.80 1.62 27.23
N HIS A 11 1.83 2.22 27.95
CA HIS A 11 0.70 2.89 27.32
C HIS A 11 1.11 4.19 26.63
N SER A 12 1.96 4.99 27.24
CA SER A 12 2.40 6.26 26.68
C SER A 12 3.19 6.06 25.39
N ILE A 13 4.16 5.14 25.40
CA ILE A 13 4.97 4.83 24.20
C ILE A 13 4.12 4.19 23.10
N LEU A 14 3.19 3.28 23.44
CA LEU A 14 2.29 2.65 22.46
C LEU A 14 1.35 3.67 21.81
N ASN A 15 0.72 4.56 22.62
CA ASN A 15 -0.10 5.66 22.11
C ASN A 15 0.68 6.55 21.14
N ARG A 16 1.90 6.91 21.54
CA ARG A 16 2.77 7.72 20.71
C ARG A 16 3.08 7.05 19.37
N ALA A 17 3.39 5.77 19.38
CA ALA A 17 3.65 4.98 18.19
C ALA A 17 2.42 4.94 17.26
N PHE A 18 1.23 4.77 17.83
CA PHE A 18 -0.04 4.74 17.10
C PHE A 18 -0.31 6.05 16.33
N TYR A 19 -0.12 7.19 16.97
CA TYR A 19 -0.36 8.49 16.32
C TYR A 19 0.85 9.00 15.52
N GLY A 20 2.02 8.39 15.69
CA GLY A 20 3.26 8.78 15.02
C GLY A 20 3.50 8.09 13.68
N LEU A 21 2.88 6.95 13.45
CA LEU A 21 2.99 6.15 12.24
C LEU A 21 1.67 6.13 11.45
N PRO A 22 1.70 5.90 10.12
CA PRO A 22 0.50 5.57 9.37
C PRO A 22 -0.12 4.28 9.91
N ASP A 23 -1.39 4.06 9.63
CA ASP A 23 -2.08 2.82 10.00
C ASP A 23 -1.49 1.64 9.21
N LEU A 24 -0.73 0.80 9.91
CA LEU A 24 -0.12 -0.41 9.36
C LEU A 24 -0.91 -1.64 9.81
N THR A 25 -1.21 -2.50 8.86
CA THR A 25 -1.86 -3.79 9.11
C THR A 25 -0.98 -4.92 8.58
N ASN A 26 -1.05 -6.09 9.22
CA ASN A 26 -0.46 -7.30 8.66
C ASN A 26 -1.33 -7.86 7.52
N SER A 27 -0.89 -8.95 6.90
CA SER A 27 -1.58 -9.64 5.81
C SER A 27 -3.00 -10.12 6.16
N GLU A 28 -3.31 -10.31 7.45
CA GLU A 28 -4.64 -10.69 7.95
C GLU A 28 -5.55 -9.48 8.24
N GLY A 29 -5.06 -8.25 8.00
CA GLY A 29 -5.78 -7.01 8.30
C GLY A 29 -5.78 -6.62 9.78
N LEU A 30 -4.91 -7.26 10.60
CA LEU A 30 -4.71 -6.89 11.99
C LEU A 30 -3.88 -5.61 12.08
N HIS A 31 -4.36 -4.60 12.83
CA HIS A 31 -3.59 -3.39 13.08
C HIS A 31 -2.35 -3.69 13.92
N THR A 32 -1.18 -3.37 13.44
CA THR A 32 0.13 -3.70 14.05
C THR A 32 1.05 -2.49 14.20
N GLY A 33 0.69 -1.34 13.63
CA GLY A 33 1.54 -0.15 13.55
C GLY A 33 2.01 0.39 14.90
N ALA A 34 1.17 0.34 15.94
CA ALA A 34 1.57 0.80 17.28
C ALA A 34 2.61 -0.14 17.92
N VAL A 35 2.45 -1.46 17.77
CA VAL A 35 3.43 -2.46 18.26
C VAL A 35 4.75 -2.29 17.53
N TYR A 36 4.71 -2.18 16.20
CA TYR A 36 5.89 -1.94 15.37
C TYR A 36 6.67 -0.68 15.80
N GLY A 37 5.94 0.42 16.00
CA GLY A 37 6.54 1.69 16.44
C GLY A 37 7.10 1.64 17.85
N PHE A 38 6.42 0.92 18.77
CA PHE A 38 6.92 0.67 20.11
C PHE A 38 8.26 -0.07 20.07
N LEU A 39 8.35 -1.17 19.32
CA LEU A 39 9.57 -1.95 19.17
C LEU A 39 10.72 -1.14 18.54
N ASN A 40 10.43 -0.27 17.56
CA ASN A 40 11.45 0.63 17.02
C ASN A 40 12.04 1.56 18.08
N ILE A 41 11.21 2.13 18.95
CA ILE A 41 11.66 2.99 20.03
C ILE A 41 12.44 2.16 21.06
N LEU A 42 11.93 0.99 21.43
CA LEU A 42 12.56 0.07 22.37
C LEU A 42 13.98 -0.31 21.90
N PHE A 43 14.12 -0.84 20.69
CA PHE A 43 15.41 -1.29 20.16
C PHE A 43 16.41 -0.13 19.99
N LYS A 44 15.92 1.07 19.66
CA LYS A 44 16.76 2.27 19.63
C LYS A 44 17.35 2.56 21.01
N VAL A 45 16.52 2.57 22.04
CA VAL A 45 16.93 2.89 23.41
C VAL A 45 17.83 1.77 23.98
N LEU A 46 17.53 0.49 23.71
CA LEU A 46 18.38 -0.63 24.09
C LEU A 46 19.78 -0.52 23.46
N GLY A 47 19.86 -0.13 22.20
CA GLY A 47 21.15 0.06 21.50
C GLY A 47 21.97 1.23 22.06
N GLU A 48 21.29 2.32 22.47
CA GLU A 48 21.94 3.51 23.03
C GLU A 48 22.39 3.32 24.49
N GLU A 49 21.54 2.75 25.34
CA GLU A 49 21.74 2.71 26.79
C GLU A 49 22.37 1.41 27.31
N LYS A 50 22.11 0.28 26.64
CA LYS A 50 22.56 -1.06 27.01
C LYS A 50 22.29 -1.38 28.49
N PRO A 51 21.02 -1.31 28.93
CA PRO A 51 20.67 -1.58 30.32
C PRO A 51 20.80 -3.06 30.66
N GLU A 52 21.15 -3.36 31.88
CA GLU A 52 21.19 -4.74 32.42
C GLU A 52 19.80 -5.20 32.85
N TYR A 53 18.91 -4.26 33.21
CA TYR A 53 17.55 -4.55 33.68
C TYR A 53 16.51 -3.76 32.88
N LEU A 54 15.34 -4.36 32.65
CA LEU A 54 14.24 -3.74 31.93
C LEU A 54 12.89 -4.14 32.49
N ALA A 55 12.01 -3.16 32.70
CA ALA A 55 10.60 -3.42 32.99
C ALA A 55 9.69 -2.45 32.26
N VAL A 56 8.53 -2.94 31.79
CA VAL A 56 7.50 -2.13 31.11
C VAL A 56 6.25 -2.07 32.00
N ALA A 57 5.87 -0.85 32.40
CA ALA A 57 4.70 -0.62 33.25
C ALA A 57 3.44 -0.38 32.39
N PHE A 58 2.32 -0.94 32.81
CA PHE A 58 1.02 -0.76 32.17
C PHE A 58 -0.05 -0.37 33.17
N ASP A 59 -0.90 0.58 32.77
CA ASP A 59 -2.13 0.88 33.51
C ASP A 59 -3.09 -0.31 33.48
N ARG A 60 -3.92 -0.35 34.52
CA ARG A 60 -5.07 -1.27 34.58
C ARG A 60 -6.37 -0.50 34.37
N SER A 61 -7.45 -1.25 34.10
CA SER A 61 -8.78 -0.63 33.86
C SER A 61 -9.49 -0.20 35.14
N GLU A 62 -9.01 -0.65 36.27
CA GLU A 62 -9.62 -0.34 37.57
C GLU A 62 -9.38 1.13 38.00
N PRO A 63 -10.33 1.78 38.70
CA PRO A 63 -10.12 3.10 39.22
C PRO A 63 -8.91 3.17 40.18
N THR A 64 -8.18 4.29 40.10
CA THR A 64 -7.03 4.53 40.98
C THR A 64 -7.43 5.36 42.21
N PHE A 65 -6.52 5.51 43.17
CA PHE A 65 -6.72 6.34 44.37
C PHE A 65 -7.05 7.81 43.99
N ARG A 66 -6.61 8.30 42.80
CA ARG A 66 -6.94 9.65 42.32
C ARG A 66 -8.42 9.77 41.98
N HIS A 67 -9.03 8.75 41.38
CA HIS A 67 -10.47 8.74 41.10
C HIS A 67 -11.30 8.71 42.41
N ALA A 68 -10.79 8.06 43.44
CA ALA A 68 -11.45 8.08 44.75
C ALA A 68 -11.45 9.48 45.41
N LYS A 69 -10.39 10.27 45.18
CA LYS A 69 -10.26 11.65 45.67
C LYS A 69 -10.99 12.66 44.77
N TYR A 70 -10.94 12.47 43.48
CA TYR A 70 -11.55 13.37 42.50
C TYR A 70 -12.19 12.55 41.38
N PRO A 71 -13.50 12.28 41.43
CA PRO A 71 -14.20 11.43 40.46
C PRO A 71 -14.12 11.90 39.00
N GLU A 72 -13.91 13.21 38.79
CA GLU A 72 -13.77 13.79 37.44
C GLU A 72 -12.36 13.68 36.88
N TYR A 73 -11.40 13.10 37.61
CA TYR A 73 -10.03 12.87 37.16
C TYR A 73 -10.03 12.05 35.86
N LYS A 74 -9.32 12.54 34.83
CA LYS A 74 -9.28 11.98 33.45
C LYS A 74 -10.65 11.86 32.75
N GLY A 75 -11.72 12.44 33.33
CA GLY A 75 -13.08 12.33 32.80
C GLY A 75 -13.31 12.98 31.43
N THR A 76 -12.45 13.89 31.02
CA THR A 76 -12.49 14.55 29.69
C THR A 76 -11.77 13.78 28.60
N ARG A 77 -11.04 12.72 28.93
CA ARG A 77 -10.30 11.90 27.95
C ARG A 77 -11.26 11.19 27.01
N LYS A 78 -10.98 11.28 25.70
CA LYS A 78 -11.73 10.50 24.71
C LYS A 78 -11.44 9.00 24.86
N PRO A 79 -12.42 8.13 24.60
CA PRO A 79 -12.17 6.69 24.64
C PRO A 79 -11.08 6.30 23.65
N MET A 80 -10.27 5.32 24.05
CA MET A 80 -9.19 4.78 23.22
C MET A 80 -9.75 4.18 21.92
N PRO A 81 -9.17 4.49 20.75
CA PRO A 81 -9.55 3.87 19.48
C PRO A 81 -9.51 2.34 19.55
N GLN A 82 -10.47 1.68 18.90
CA GLN A 82 -10.55 0.21 18.92
C GLN A 82 -9.31 -0.44 18.28
N GLU A 83 -8.76 0.20 17.26
CA GLU A 83 -7.56 -0.22 16.55
C GLU A 83 -6.33 -0.23 17.48
N LEU A 84 -6.21 0.73 18.39
CA LEU A 84 -5.16 0.77 19.39
C LEU A 84 -5.43 -0.22 20.53
N LYS A 85 -6.69 -0.31 20.99
CA LYS A 85 -7.06 -1.21 22.09
C LYS A 85 -6.73 -2.66 21.78
N LYS A 86 -6.88 -3.09 20.50
CA LYS A 86 -6.53 -4.44 20.05
C LYS A 86 -5.02 -4.70 20.04
N GLN A 87 -4.20 -3.67 19.98
CA GLN A 87 -2.73 -3.81 19.93
C GLN A 87 -2.08 -3.93 21.33
N ILE A 88 -2.77 -3.58 22.40
CA ILE A 88 -2.23 -3.72 23.79
C ILE A 88 -1.94 -5.20 24.13
N PRO A 89 -2.87 -6.16 23.93
CA PRO A 89 -2.58 -7.57 24.16
C PRO A 89 -1.42 -8.08 23.32
N LEU A 90 -1.34 -7.67 22.05
CA LEU A 90 -0.25 -8.05 21.13
C LEU A 90 1.11 -7.55 21.61
N LEU A 91 1.17 -6.31 22.11
CA LEU A 91 2.41 -5.79 22.67
C LEU A 91 2.83 -6.57 23.91
N ARG A 92 1.88 -6.89 24.79
CA ARG A 92 2.19 -7.69 26.00
C ARG A 92 2.69 -9.09 25.65
N GLU A 93 2.06 -9.74 24.66
CA GLU A 93 2.50 -11.04 24.15
C GLU A 93 3.92 -10.94 23.57
N MET A 94 4.19 -9.91 22.78
CA MET A 94 5.54 -9.69 22.21
C MET A 94 6.59 -9.51 23.30
N LEU A 95 6.33 -8.66 24.30
CA LEU A 95 7.25 -8.44 25.42
C LEU A 95 7.49 -9.73 26.22
N GLU A 96 6.45 -10.51 26.47
CA GLU A 96 6.55 -11.82 27.12
C GLU A 96 7.44 -12.77 26.32
N LYS A 97 7.22 -12.88 24.99
CA LYS A 97 8.03 -13.71 24.11
C LYS A 97 9.49 -13.25 24.02
N MET A 98 9.74 -11.97 24.22
CA MET A 98 11.08 -11.38 24.32
C MET A 98 11.71 -11.55 25.71
N GLY A 99 11.02 -12.17 26.67
CA GLY A 99 11.52 -12.30 28.05
C GLY A 99 11.57 -10.97 28.81
N ILE A 100 10.82 -9.94 28.37
CA ILE A 100 10.79 -8.62 29.01
C ILE A 100 9.70 -8.57 30.07
N ALA A 101 10.08 -8.19 31.28
CA ALA A 101 9.17 -8.08 32.42
C ALA A 101 8.11 -6.99 32.21
N THR A 102 6.84 -7.35 32.39
CA THR A 102 5.74 -6.40 32.43
C THR A 102 5.17 -6.28 33.83
N VAL A 103 4.89 -5.05 34.26
CA VAL A 103 4.38 -4.76 35.61
C VAL A 103 3.09 -3.94 35.55
N SER A 104 2.14 -4.26 36.42
CA SER A 104 0.90 -3.49 36.58
C SER A 104 0.34 -3.73 37.99
N LEU A 105 -0.31 -2.72 38.59
CA LEU A 105 -0.83 -2.81 39.94
C LEU A 105 -2.23 -2.18 40.01
N ALA A 106 -3.19 -2.90 40.59
CA ALA A 106 -4.55 -2.36 40.76
C ALA A 106 -4.56 -1.17 41.74
N GLY A 107 -5.31 -0.14 41.42
CA GLY A 107 -5.42 1.09 42.25
C GLY A 107 -4.30 2.12 42.04
N PHE A 108 -3.27 1.81 41.20
CA PHE A 108 -2.16 2.70 40.89
C PHE A 108 -2.01 2.83 39.36
N GLU A 109 -1.46 3.95 38.92
CA GLU A 109 -1.13 4.17 37.52
C GLU A 109 0.29 3.70 37.16
N ALA A 110 0.57 3.54 35.86
CA ALA A 110 1.92 3.17 35.40
C ALA A 110 2.99 4.11 35.95
N ASP A 111 2.70 5.42 35.99
CA ASP A 111 3.60 6.45 36.53
C ASP A 111 3.97 6.21 37.98
N ASP A 112 3.00 5.79 38.82
CA ASP A 112 3.24 5.48 40.24
C ASP A 112 4.14 4.25 40.37
N ILE A 113 3.97 3.25 39.51
CA ILE A 113 4.80 2.05 39.45
C ILE A 113 6.22 2.44 39.03
N LEU A 114 6.37 3.24 37.95
CA LEU A 114 7.65 3.71 37.49
C LEU A 114 8.38 4.54 38.54
N GLY A 115 7.67 5.47 39.21
CA GLY A 115 8.22 6.27 40.29
C GLY A 115 8.72 5.43 41.48
N THR A 116 7.95 4.42 41.87
CA THR A 116 8.32 3.51 42.95
C THR A 116 9.52 2.64 42.56
N LEU A 117 9.55 2.08 41.35
CA LEU A 117 10.67 1.25 40.88
C LEU A 117 11.93 2.09 40.68
N ALA A 118 11.79 3.34 40.20
CA ALA A 118 12.91 4.26 40.07
C ALA A 118 13.58 4.54 41.42
N LYS A 119 12.79 4.89 42.43
CA LYS A 119 13.30 5.13 43.77
C LYS A 119 14.00 3.90 44.35
N LYS A 120 13.37 2.71 44.25
CA LYS A 120 13.96 1.47 44.74
C LYS A 120 15.22 1.06 43.95
N GLY A 121 15.27 1.36 42.65
CA GLY A 121 16.47 1.16 41.83
C GLY A 121 17.63 2.04 42.28
N GLU A 122 17.39 3.32 42.56
CA GLU A 122 18.41 4.23 43.10
C GLU A 122 18.92 3.80 44.46
N GLU A 123 18.01 3.33 45.36
CA GLU A 123 18.36 2.80 46.68
C GLU A 123 19.26 1.56 46.58
N LYS A 124 19.11 0.76 45.49
CA LYS A 124 19.99 -0.38 45.21
C LYS A 124 21.28 0.01 44.45
N GLY A 125 21.44 1.28 44.14
CA GLY A 125 22.69 1.80 43.54
C GLY A 125 22.67 1.81 42.02
N LEU A 126 21.51 1.51 41.36
CA LEU A 126 21.37 1.50 39.91
C LEU A 126 21.25 2.94 39.35
N ASP A 127 21.71 3.13 38.12
CA ASP A 127 21.34 4.27 37.31
C ASP A 127 19.98 3.95 36.65
N VAL A 128 19.00 4.85 36.81
CA VAL A 128 17.63 4.63 36.36
C VAL A 128 17.35 5.45 35.11
N ILE A 129 16.73 4.82 34.13
CA ILE A 129 16.28 5.46 32.90
C ILE A 129 14.78 5.23 32.76
N ILE A 130 13.98 6.31 32.68
CA ILE A 130 12.54 6.23 32.47
C ILE A 130 12.23 6.70 31.04
N LEU A 131 11.64 5.84 30.24
CA LEU A 131 11.19 6.14 28.87
C LEU A 131 9.67 6.32 28.85
N SER A 132 9.20 7.54 28.62
CA SER A 132 7.77 7.87 28.49
C SER A 132 7.56 9.06 27.56
N GLY A 133 6.37 9.22 27.02
CA GLY A 133 5.92 10.44 26.33
C GLY A 133 5.32 11.47 27.28
N ASP A 134 5.15 11.13 28.56
CA ASP A 134 4.53 12.01 29.56
C ASP A 134 5.58 12.87 30.28
N ARG A 135 5.30 14.17 30.31
CA ARG A 135 6.15 15.15 30.99
C ARG A 135 5.98 15.16 32.49
N ASP A 136 4.95 14.53 33.01
CA ASP A 136 4.71 14.47 34.45
C ASP A 136 5.80 13.68 35.16
N LEU A 137 6.40 12.72 34.45
CA LEU A 137 7.54 11.94 34.94
C LEU A 137 8.82 12.79 35.15
N LEU A 138 8.89 14.03 34.61
CA LEU A 138 10.00 14.94 34.91
C LEU A 138 10.15 15.24 36.41
N GLN A 139 9.08 15.11 37.19
CA GLN A 139 9.13 15.23 38.66
C GLN A 139 10.03 14.18 39.33
N LEU A 140 10.32 13.05 38.64
CA LEU A 140 11.14 11.95 39.12
C LEU A 140 12.63 12.08 38.72
N ALA A 141 12.97 13.11 37.93
CA ALA A 141 14.35 13.31 37.51
C ALA A 141 15.26 13.62 38.69
N THR A 142 16.41 12.92 38.77
CA THR A 142 17.45 13.10 39.78
C THR A 142 18.83 13.08 39.12
N LYS A 143 19.90 13.07 39.92
CA LYS A 143 21.26 12.84 39.41
C LYS A 143 21.45 11.44 38.86
N LYS A 144 20.69 10.43 39.34
CA LYS A 144 20.75 9.02 38.94
C LYS A 144 19.58 8.60 38.05
N THR A 145 18.42 9.25 38.19
CA THR A 145 17.24 8.97 37.36
C THR A 145 17.16 9.96 36.19
N MET A 146 17.26 9.45 34.96
CA MET A 146 17.12 10.20 33.72
C MET A 146 15.76 9.92 33.08
N ILE A 147 15.04 10.97 32.69
CA ILE A 147 13.79 10.84 31.95
C ILE A 147 14.07 11.05 30.46
N ARG A 148 13.72 10.08 29.63
CA ARG A 148 13.85 10.10 28.18
C ARG A 148 12.48 10.31 27.52
N LEU A 149 12.31 11.47 26.91
CA LEU A 149 11.05 11.85 26.24
C LEU A 149 11.19 11.76 24.71
N PRO A 150 10.59 10.77 24.04
CA PRO A 150 10.56 10.72 22.59
C PRO A 150 9.75 11.89 22.03
N ARG A 151 10.25 12.58 21.02
CA ARG A 151 9.61 13.69 20.32
C ARG A 151 9.70 13.50 18.80
N THR A 152 8.66 13.89 18.09
CA THR A 152 8.70 13.89 16.61
C THR A 152 9.20 15.25 16.13
N ALA A 153 10.35 15.29 15.51
CA ALA A 153 10.91 16.47 14.87
C ALA A 153 11.24 16.16 13.40
N LYS A 154 10.69 16.95 12.47
CA LYS A 154 10.91 16.78 11.01
C LYS A 154 10.65 15.36 10.48
N GLY A 155 9.64 14.67 11.03
CA GLY A 155 9.28 13.30 10.62
C GLY A 155 10.15 12.18 11.21
N GLN A 156 11.12 12.51 12.09
CA GLN A 156 11.95 11.53 12.79
C GLN A 156 11.66 11.56 14.29
N THR A 157 11.83 10.40 14.96
CA THR A 157 11.76 10.32 16.42
C THR A 157 13.10 10.70 17.01
N VAL A 158 13.14 11.85 17.69
CA VAL A 158 14.27 12.33 18.50
C VAL A 158 13.91 12.08 19.96
N ILE A 159 14.88 11.68 20.79
CA ILE A 159 14.70 11.49 22.22
C ILE A 159 15.39 12.66 22.94
N GLU A 160 14.67 13.32 23.82
CA GLU A 160 15.21 14.39 24.68
C GLU A 160 15.44 13.81 26.08
N ASP A 161 16.64 14.03 26.60
CA ASP A 161 17.07 13.46 27.89
C ASP A 161 17.08 14.54 28.97
N TYR A 162 16.48 14.22 30.14
CA TYR A 162 16.32 15.14 31.25
C TYR A 162 16.77 14.50 32.56
N LYS A 163 17.85 14.98 33.13
CA LYS A 163 18.22 14.82 34.55
C LYS A 163 17.82 16.09 35.31
N GLU A 164 18.07 16.13 36.60
CA GLU A 164 17.73 17.25 37.45
C GLU A 164 18.16 18.62 36.88
N ASP A 165 19.41 18.74 36.43
CA ASP A 165 19.96 19.98 35.88
C ASP A 165 19.26 20.41 34.58
N GLN A 166 18.97 19.47 33.65
CA GLN A 166 18.30 19.75 32.39
C GLN A 166 16.83 20.15 32.61
N VAL A 167 16.15 19.57 33.62
CA VAL A 167 14.79 20.00 33.98
C VAL A 167 14.83 21.45 34.46
N GLN A 168 15.77 21.81 35.36
CA GLN A 168 15.90 23.17 35.87
C GLN A 168 16.28 24.19 34.79
N GLU A 169 17.20 23.82 33.90
CA GLU A 169 17.57 24.69 32.77
C GLU A 169 16.39 24.93 31.81
N ARG A 170 15.60 23.90 31.51
CA ARG A 170 14.53 23.96 30.50
C ARG A 170 13.25 24.58 31.04
N TYR A 171 12.86 24.23 32.26
CA TYR A 171 11.57 24.62 32.85
C TYR A 171 11.70 25.70 33.92
N LEU A 172 12.90 26.14 34.32
CA LEU A 172 13.22 27.14 35.32
C LEU A 172 12.76 26.77 36.75
N VAL A 173 12.37 25.49 36.94
CA VAL A 173 11.94 24.94 38.23
C VAL A 173 12.66 23.59 38.47
N SER A 174 12.84 23.19 39.71
CA SER A 174 13.39 21.87 40.02
C SER A 174 12.40 20.74 39.66
N PRO A 175 12.87 19.47 39.53
CA PRO A 175 11.96 18.34 39.34
C PRO A 175 10.82 18.28 40.34
N ALA A 176 11.10 18.46 41.62
CA ALA A 176 10.05 18.48 42.66
C ALA A 176 9.02 19.63 42.47
N GLN A 177 9.44 20.75 41.91
CA GLN A 177 8.55 21.86 41.60
C GLN A 177 7.69 21.66 40.33
N ILE A 178 7.91 20.64 39.53
CA ILE A 178 6.99 20.27 38.44
C ILE A 178 5.60 19.93 38.97
N ILE A 179 5.52 19.30 40.14
CA ILE A 179 4.26 19.03 40.84
C ILE A 179 3.55 20.33 41.17
N GLU A 180 4.31 21.29 41.76
CA GLU A 180 3.81 22.61 42.14
C GLU A 180 3.35 23.41 40.92
N LEU A 181 4.11 23.33 39.84
CA LEU A 181 3.78 23.97 38.56
C LEU A 181 2.42 23.50 38.04
N LYS A 182 2.23 22.18 37.98
CA LYS A 182 0.95 21.58 37.57
C LYS A 182 -0.20 21.89 38.55
N ALA A 183 0.08 21.90 39.82
CA ALA A 183 -0.93 22.25 40.84
C ALA A 183 -1.44 23.68 40.67
N LEU A 184 -0.58 24.62 40.29
CA LEU A 184 -0.94 25.99 40.02
C LEU A 184 -1.67 26.18 38.69
N MET A 185 -1.15 25.64 37.59
CA MET A 185 -1.69 25.88 36.26
C MET A 185 -2.83 24.93 35.87
N GLY A 186 -2.98 23.79 36.56
CA GLY A 186 -3.85 22.70 36.18
C GLY A 186 -3.29 21.86 35.02
N ASP A 187 -4.00 20.77 34.73
CA ASP A 187 -3.74 19.95 33.54
C ASP A 187 -5.06 19.58 32.86
N PRO A 188 -5.37 20.19 31.69
CA PRO A 188 -6.59 19.88 30.96
C PRO A 188 -6.61 18.42 30.41
N ALA A 189 -5.44 17.79 30.21
CA ALA A 189 -5.36 16.41 29.68
C ALA A 189 -5.83 15.40 30.75
N ASP A 190 -5.54 15.66 32.00
CA ASP A 190 -5.92 14.83 33.15
C ASP A 190 -7.10 15.39 33.94
N ASN A 191 -7.68 16.48 33.46
CA ASN A 191 -8.76 17.20 34.14
C ASN A 191 -8.38 17.62 35.56
N ILE A 192 -7.12 18.04 35.78
CA ILE A 192 -6.65 18.61 37.02
C ILE A 192 -6.99 20.10 37.00
N PRO A 193 -7.76 20.62 37.96
CA PRO A 193 -8.37 21.97 37.86
C PRO A 193 -7.37 23.13 37.91
N GLY A 194 -6.32 23.02 38.70
CA GLY A 194 -5.39 24.12 38.94
C GLY A 194 -6.05 25.36 39.60
N ILE A 195 -5.40 26.52 39.48
CA ILE A 195 -5.92 27.80 39.95
C ILE A 195 -6.42 28.65 38.77
N PRO A 196 -7.67 29.10 38.75
CA PRO A 196 -8.23 29.89 37.67
C PRO A 196 -7.39 31.11 37.30
N GLY A 197 -6.99 31.23 36.04
CA GLY A 197 -6.22 32.40 35.53
C GLY A 197 -4.73 32.42 35.85
N VAL A 198 -4.19 31.35 36.43
CA VAL A 198 -2.76 31.13 36.62
C VAL A 198 -2.28 30.19 35.51
N GLY A 199 -1.55 30.73 34.53
CA GLY A 199 -0.92 29.95 33.45
C GLY A 199 0.57 29.71 33.76
N GLU A 200 1.23 28.92 32.90
CA GLU A 200 2.61 28.42 33.07
C GLU A 200 3.62 29.54 33.48
N LYS A 201 3.63 30.67 32.75
CA LYS A 201 4.56 31.76 33.06
C LYS A 201 4.33 32.38 34.44
N THR A 202 3.08 32.46 34.89
CA THR A 202 2.76 33.00 36.20
C THR A 202 3.11 32.01 37.30
N ALA A 203 2.80 30.73 37.07
CA ALA A 203 3.15 29.64 37.99
C ALA A 203 4.67 29.52 38.18
N ILE A 204 5.46 29.53 37.09
CA ILE A 204 6.93 29.54 37.16
C ILE A 204 7.44 30.70 37.98
N ARG A 205 6.93 31.93 37.76
CA ARG A 205 7.35 33.10 38.53
C ARG A 205 7.08 32.95 40.04
N LEU A 206 5.89 32.47 40.40
CA LEU A 206 5.53 32.20 41.80
C LEU A 206 6.48 31.18 42.44
N LEU A 207 6.82 30.13 41.71
CA LEU A 207 7.71 29.09 42.22
C LEU A 207 9.17 29.53 42.31
N VAL A 208 9.63 30.34 41.39
CA VAL A 208 10.97 30.95 41.50
C VAL A 208 11.08 31.92 42.65
N GLU A 209 10.00 32.71 42.94
CA GLU A 209 9.99 33.73 44.00
C GLU A 209 9.73 33.13 45.40
N TYR A 210 8.77 32.17 45.50
CA TYR A 210 8.32 31.63 46.78
C TYR A 210 8.70 30.16 47.00
N GLY A 211 9.17 29.44 46.05
CA GLY A 211 9.66 28.06 46.16
C GLY A 211 8.56 26.97 46.14
N SER A 212 7.41 27.23 46.83
CA SER A 212 6.28 26.31 46.88
C SER A 212 4.93 27.05 46.93
N ILE A 213 3.85 26.32 46.69
CA ILE A 213 2.46 26.85 46.78
C ILE A 213 2.16 27.28 48.20
N GLU A 214 2.55 26.50 49.20
CA GLU A 214 2.33 26.79 50.61
C GLU A 214 3.01 28.08 51.00
N ASN A 215 4.25 28.28 50.58
CA ASN A 215 4.98 29.51 50.88
C ASN A 215 4.42 30.72 50.11
N ALA A 216 4.03 30.52 48.83
CA ALA A 216 3.35 31.56 48.05
C ALA A 216 2.01 31.97 48.68
N PHE A 217 1.27 31.02 49.25
CA PHE A 217 0.03 31.30 49.97
C PHE A 217 0.28 32.06 51.29
N SER A 218 1.31 31.69 52.03
CA SER A 218 1.69 32.37 53.27
C SER A 218 2.10 33.83 53.04
N HIS A 219 2.62 34.15 51.84
CA HIS A 219 3.00 35.52 51.43
C HIS A 219 2.05 36.10 50.36
N VAL A 220 0.79 35.61 50.36
CA VAL A 220 -0.16 35.94 49.27
C VAL A 220 -0.36 37.44 49.08
N GLU A 221 -0.28 38.23 50.13
CA GLU A 221 -0.45 39.71 50.09
C GLU A 221 0.75 40.41 49.42
N GLU A 222 1.91 39.77 49.37
CA GLU A 222 3.13 40.30 48.75
C GLU A 222 3.19 40.02 47.25
N ILE A 223 2.33 39.11 46.74
CA ILE A 223 2.26 38.81 45.33
C ILE A 223 1.88 40.04 44.49
N SER A 224 2.80 40.50 43.67
CA SER A 224 2.65 41.72 42.87
C SER A 224 1.52 41.67 41.85
N GLN A 225 1.22 40.46 41.28
CA GLN A 225 0.16 40.28 40.33
C GLN A 225 -1.19 40.12 40.99
N LYS A 226 -2.01 41.17 40.92
CA LYS A 226 -3.34 41.22 41.57
C LYS A 226 -4.20 39.97 41.27
N ARG A 227 -4.29 39.56 40.00
CA ARG A 227 -5.13 38.42 39.61
C ARG A 227 -4.61 37.07 40.17
N ALA A 228 -3.31 36.83 40.14
CA ALA A 228 -2.71 35.63 40.72
C ALA A 228 -2.87 35.60 42.24
N ARG A 229 -2.68 36.75 42.91
CA ARG A 229 -2.89 36.88 44.34
C ARG A 229 -4.32 36.58 44.78
N GLU A 230 -5.31 37.20 44.13
CA GLU A 230 -6.72 36.99 44.44
C GLU A 230 -7.11 35.51 44.16
N SER A 231 -6.67 34.97 43.01
CA SER A 231 -6.99 33.59 42.63
C SER A 231 -6.33 32.57 43.56
N LEU A 232 -5.09 32.72 43.97
CA LEU A 232 -4.43 31.85 44.95
C LEU A 232 -5.10 31.92 46.33
N ARG A 233 -5.51 33.11 46.76
CA ARG A 233 -6.22 33.29 48.03
C ARG A 233 -7.57 32.55 48.06
N GLU A 234 -8.33 32.66 46.97
CA GLU A 234 -9.69 32.11 46.89
C GLU A 234 -9.68 30.59 46.57
N ASN A 235 -8.66 30.10 45.86
CA ASN A 235 -8.63 28.73 45.36
C ASN A 235 -7.45 27.89 45.92
N TYR A 236 -6.94 28.22 47.11
CA TYR A 236 -5.83 27.50 47.73
C TYR A 236 -6.11 26.00 47.96
N GLN A 237 -7.33 25.66 48.41
CA GLN A 237 -7.74 24.26 48.59
C GLN A 237 -7.75 23.51 47.24
N MET A 238 -8.12 24.17 46.18
CA MET A 238 -8.08 23.58 44.81
C MET A 238 -6.63 23.34 44.36
N ALA A 239 -5.70 24.24 44.69
CA ALA A 239 -4.28 24.05 44.45
C ALA A 239 -3.72 22.85 45.21
N GLN A 240 -4.13 22.68 46.47
CA GLN A 240 -3.74 21.53 47.28
C GLN A 240 -4.27 20.21 46.70
N LEU A 241 -5.54 20.15 46.29
CA LEU A 241 -6.10 19.01 45.60
C LEU A 241 -5.36 18.71 44.29
N SER A 242 -5.11 19.75 43.48
CA SER A 242 -4.36 19.61 42.22
C SER A 242 -2.93 19.11 42.45
N LYS A 243 -2.29 19.56 43.53
CA LYS A 243 -0.95 19.05 43.93
C LYS A 243 -0.97 17.58 44.27
N GLU A 244 -1.98 17.12 45.04
CA GLU A 244 -2.12 15.69 45.34
C GLU A 244 -2.40 14.86 44.09
N LEU A 245 -3.23 15.33 43.16
CA LEU A 245 -3.53 14.65 41.91
C LEU A 245 -2.33 14.56 40.96
N ALA A 246 -1.51 15.62 40.92
CA ALA A 246 -0.31 15.68 40.06
C ALA A 246 0.89 14.91 40.62
N THR A 247 0.86 14.58 41.92
CA THR A 247 1.98 13.90 42.59
C THR A 247 2.00 12.40 42.22
N ILE A 248 3.12 11.97 41.69
CA ILE A 248 3.39 10.53 41.42
C ILE A 248 3.74 9.84 42.74
N CYS A 249 3.05 8.75 43.07
CA CYS A 249 3.30 7.94 44.24
C CYS A 249 4.58 7.10 44.07
N THR A 250 5.61 7.37 44.91
CA THR A 250 6.88 6.63 44.87
C THR A 250 6.97 5.53 45.93
N ASN A 251 5.86 5.18 46.56
CA ASN A 251 5.76 4.15 47.59
C ASN A 251 4.58 3.19 47.35
N SER A 252 4.26 2.91 46.13
CA SER A 252 3.25 1.91 45.76
C SER A 252 3.67 0.53 46.26
N PRO A 253 2.73 -0.37 46.63
CA PRO A 253 3.04 -1.69 47.16
C PRO A 253 3.49 -2.66 46.05
N ILE A 254 4.55 -2.31 45.34
CA ILE A 254 5.19 -3.14 44.35
C ILE A 254 6.62 -3.51 44.82
N GLU A 255 6.98 -4.77 44.66
CA GLU A 255 8.33 -5.22 45.02
C GLU A 255 9.30 -4.99 43.86
N PHE A 256 10.55 -4.68 44.20
CA PHE A 256 11.63 -4.59 43.23
C PHE A 256 12.35 -5.92 43.13
N GLU A 257 11.89 -6.77 42.23
CA GLU A 257 12.44 -8.13 42.01
C GLU A 257 13.50 -8.06 40.90
N GLN A 258 14.74 -7.75 41.29
CA GLN A 258 15.84 -7.50 40.36
C GLN A 258 16.07 -8.64 39.36
N GLU A 259 15.94 -9.88 39.81
CA GLU A 259 16.11 -11.06 38.96
C GLU A 259 15.06 -11.16 37.85
N LYS A 260 13.82 -10.71 38.10
CA LYS A 260 12.75 -10.67 37.08
C LYS A 260 12.95 -9.59 36.08
N PHE A 261 13.69 -8.55 36.39
CA PHE A 261 13.94 -7.42 35.49
C PHE A 261 15.22 -7.63 34.68
N GLN A 262 16.00 -8.69 34.92
CA GLN A 262 17.22 -8.95 34.18
C GLN A 262 16.93 -9.11 32.70
N LEU A 263 17.60 -8.30 31.85
CA LEU A 263 17.43 -8.33 30.40
C LEU A 263 18.28 -9.46 29.81
N GLY A 264 17.63 -10.47 29.29
CA GLY A 264 18.25 -11.56 28.55
C GLY A 264 18.34 -11.27 27.03
N ASN A 265 18.50 -12.34 26.25
CA ASN A 265 18.38 -12.25 24.81
C ASN A 265 16.90 -12.02 24.44
N VAL A 266 16.59 -10.86 23.82
CA VAL A 266 15.23 -10.51 23.38
C VAL A 266 14.87 -11.14 22.02
N PHE A 267 15.86 -11.67 21.31
CA PHE A 267 15.70 -12.31 20.01
C PHE A 267 15.52 -13.83 20.17
N THR A 268 14.44 -14.22 20.88
CA THR A 268 14.09 -15.63 21.12
C THR A 268 13.35 -16.22 19.90
N LYS A 269 13.29 -17.56 19.80
CA LYS A 269 12.52 -18.28 18.77
C LYS A 269 11.04 -17.86 18.77
N GLU A 270 10.46 -17.74 19.96
CA GLU A 270 9.06 -17.36 20.14
C GLU A 270 8.79 -15.90 19.70
N SER A 271 9.73 -14.98 19.94
CA SER A 271 9.61 -13.60 19.47
C SER A 271 9.80 -13.48 17.95
N TYR A 272 10.64 -14.34 17.36
CA TYR A 272 10.81 -14.48 15.93
C TYR A 272 9.52 -14.94 15.24
N GLU A 273 8.90 -16.01 15.73
CA GLU A 273 7.62 -16.53 15.20
C GLU A 273 6.52 -15.46 15.28
N LEU A 274 6.45 -14.71 16.38
CA LEU A 274 5.48 -13.62 16.50
C LEU A 274 5.79 -12.46 15.57
N CYS A 275 7.06 -12.07 15.37
CA CYS A 275 7.45 -11.07 14.39
C CYS A 275 7.05 -11.48 12.97
N ARG A 276 7.19 -12.76 12.60
CA ARG A 276 6.72 -13.30 11.32
C ARG A 276 5.21 -13.20 11.17
N LYS A 277 4.48 -13.64 12.19
CA LYS A 277 3.01 -13.57 12.21
C LYS A 277 2.48 -12.14 12.05
N LEU A 278 3.20 -11.17 12.60
CA LEU A 278 2.84 -9.74 12.52
C LEU A 278 3.41 -9.03 11.29
N ASP A 279 4.12 -9.71 10.40
CA ASP A 279 4.78 -9.17 9.19
C ASP A 279 5.86 -8.11 9.50
N PHE A 280 6.59 -8.26 10.59
CA PHE A 280 7.65 -7.34 11.03
C PHE A 280 9.01 -7.62 10.36
N ARG A 281 9.05 -7.59 9.03
CA ARG A 281 10.21 -8.00 8.20
C ARG A 281 11.53 -7.37 8.65
N ASN A 282 11.55 -6.07 8.97
CA ASN A 282 12.78 -5.39 9.39
C ASN A 282 13.32 -5.86 10.76
N PHE A 283 12.47 -6.44 11.60
CA PHE A 283 12.92 -7.01 12.87
C PHE A 283 13.46 -8.43 12.69
N LEU A 284 12.96 -9.20 11.75
CA LEU A 284 13.44 -10.54 11.43
C LEU A 284 14.94 -10.56 11.09
N LEU A 285 15.43 -9.51 10.43
CA LEU A 285 16.87 -9.32 10.11
C LEU A 285 17.79 -9.13 11.32
N LYS A 286 17.24 -9.00 12.53
CA LYS A 286 18.01 -8.83 13.78
C LYS A 286 18.22 -10.14 14.53
N PHE A 287 17.51 -11.19 14.15
CA PHE A 287 17.64 -12.51 14.75
C PHE A 287 18.84 -13.26 14.14
N ASP A 288 19.50 -14.07 14.97
CA ASP A 288 20.53 -14.98 14.47
C ASP A 288 19.82 -16.19 13.82
N PRO A 289 20.01 -16.44 12.53
CA PRO A 289 19.40 -17.58 11.84
C PRO A 289 19.71 -18.93 12.49
N ALA A 290 20.90 -19.07 13.06
CA ALA A 290 21.33 -20.31 13.71
C ALA A 290 20.58 -20.62 15.03
N GLU A 291 20.08 -19.58 15.72
CA GLU A 291 19.36 -19.74 16.98
C GLU A 291 17.83 -19.96 16.79
N VAL A 292 17.29 -19.56 15.64
CA VAL A 292 15.82 -19.54 15.41
C VAL A 292 15.31 -20.58 14.41
N ASN A 293 16.18 -21.18 13.60
CA ASN A 293 15.80 -22.15 12.57
C ASN A 293 16.24 -23.58 12.95
N GLU A 294 15.38 -24.33 13.64
CA GLU A 294 15.33 -25.80 13.52
C GLU A 294 14.34 -26.17 12.40
N ASN A 295 14.75 -25.93 11.15
CA ASN A 295 13.89 -26.33 10.03
C ASN A 295 14.26 -27.75 9.60
N THR A 296 13.54 -28.73 10.17
CA THR A 296 13.74 -30.16 9.85
C THR A 296 13.47 -30.48 8.37
N MET A 297 12.79 -29.58 7.66
CA MET A 297 12.46 -29.77 6.24
C MET A 297 13.70 -29.77 5.33
N GLU A 298 14.78 -29.10 5.74
CA GLU A 298 16.03 -29.07 4.96
C GLU A 298 16.73 -30.42 4.90
N GLN A 299 16.37 -31.38 5.77
CA GLN A 299 16.86 -32.76 5.73
C GLN A 299 16.31 -33.52 4.51
N ASP A 300 15.21 -33.05 3.91
CA ASP A 300 14.55 -33.64 2.75
C ASP A 300 14.95 -32.95 1.44
N PHE A 301 16.00 -32.15 1.46
CA PHE A 301 16.57 -31.49 0.27
C PHE A 301 17.73 -32.32 -0.28
N PHE A 302 17.69 -32.57 -1.56
CA PHE A 302 18.68 -33.40 -2.25
C PHE A 302 19.22 -32.66 -3.48
N THR A 303 20.53 -32.51 -3.58
CA THR A 303 21.16 -31.99 -4.79
C THR A 303 21.39 -33.10 -5.80
N CYS A 304 20.94 -32.85 -7.04
CA CYS A 304 21.15 -33.75 -8.18
C CYS A 304 22.02 -33.02 -9.24
N ASN A 305 23.32 -33.33 -9.29
CA ASN A 305 24.32 -32.63 -10.10
C ASN A 305 24.93 -33.47 -11.23
N ASP A 306 24.61 -34.74 -11.29
CA ASP A 306 25.04 -35.61 -12.41
C ASP A 306 23.91 -35.86 -13.43
N LEU A 307 24.27 -36.06 -14.69
CA LEU A 307 23.28 -36.17 -15.76
C LEU A 307 22.40 -37.43 -15.64
N GLU A 308 22.95 -38.56 -15.18
CA GLU A 308 22.20 -39.80 -15.03
C GLU A 308 21.14 -39.68 -13.93
N GLY A 309 21.51 -39.11 -12.78
CA GLY A 309 20.58 -38.83 -11.72
C GLY A 309 19.49 -37.83 -12.13
N CYS A 310 19.85 -36.76 -12.86
CA CYS A 310 18.88 -35.79 -13.40
C CYS A 310 17.92 -36.45 -14.41
N GLU A 311 18.40 -37.34 -15.33
CA GLU A 311 17.51 -38.07 -16.22
C GLU A 311 16.50 -38.93 -15.46
N ALA A 312 16.95 -39.67 -14.46
CA ALA A 312 16.08 -40.51 -13.62
C ALA A 312 15.08 -39.66 -12.84
N LEU A 313 15.50 -38.50 -12.31
CA LEU A 313 14.64 -37.58 -11.60
C LEU A 313 13.53 -37.02 -12.52
N PHE A 314 13.88 -36.52 -13.71
CA PHE A 314 12.87 -36.02 -14.65
C PHE A 314 11.94 -37.10 -15.19
N GLU A 315 12.42 -38.35 -15.34
CA GLU A 315 11.59 -39.49 -15.69
C GLU A 315 10.57 -39.78 -14.57
N LYS A 316 11.02 -39.82 -13.32
CA LYS A 316 10.17 -39.95 -12.12
C LYS A 316 9.14 -38.83 -12.04
N ALA A 317 9.57 -37.59 -12.23
CA ALA A 317 8.68 -36.43 -12.24
C ALA A 317 7.60 -36.52 -13.33
N GLY A 318 7.94 -37.06 -14.51
CA GLY A 318 6.98 -37.27 -15.61
C GLY A 318 5.91 -38.32 -15.33
N GLN A 319 6.11 -39.19 -14.34
CA GLN A 319 5.12 -40.19 -13.89
C GLN A 319 4.23 -39.67 -12.74
N ALA A 320 4.56 -38.52 -12.12
CA ALA A 320 3.78 -37.93 -11.06
C ALA A 320 2.54 -37.21 -11.61
N GLU A 321 1.47 -37.10 -10.81
CA GLU A 321 0.28 -36.28 -11.17
C GLU A 321 0.65 -34.79 -11.29
N ALA A 322 1.52 -34.33 -10.41
CA ALA A 322 1.99 -32.96 -10.39
C ALA A 322 3.43 -32.88 -9.85
N VAL A 323 4.14 -31.86 -10.27
CA VAL A 323 5.49 -31.53 -9.80
C VAL A 323 5.57 -30.02 -9.52
N GLY A 324 6.11 -29.65 -8.36
CA GLY A 324 6.45 -28.27 -8.06
C GLY A 324 7.78 -27.91 -8.71
N ILE A 325 7.82 -26.81 -9.46
CA ILE A 325 9.04 -26.35 -10.14
C ILE A 325 9.32 -24.90 -9.79
N ALA A 326 10.57 -24.64 -9.39
CA ALA A 326 11.13 -23.31 -9.23
C ALA A 326 12.38 -23.17 -10.09
N LEU A 327 12.38 -22.28 -11.08
CA LEU A 327 13.54 -22.00 -11.90
C LEU A 327 14.24 -20.75 -11.35
N LEU A 328 15.50 -20.90 -10.94
CA LEU A 328 16.32 -19.80 -10.43
C LEU A 328 17.09 -19.17 -11.58
N TRP A 329 16.75 -17.93 -11.90
CA TRP A 329 17.35 -17.19 -13.01
C TRP A 329 17.28 -15.68 -12.84
N ASP A 330 18.12 -14.96 -13.57
CA ASP A 330 18.05 -13.52 -13.75
C ASP A 330 18.39 -13.10 -15.19
N LYS A 331 18.70 -11.81 -15.42
CA LYS A 331 19.05 -11.30 -16.74
C LYS A 331 20.36 -11.90 -17.28
N GLU A 332 21.24 -12.39 -16.40
CA GLU A 332 22.54 -12.93 -16.76
C GLU A 332 22.48 -14.43 -17.10
N GLY A 333 21.53 -15.19 -16.52
CA GLY A 333 21.42 -16.61 -16.83
C GLY A 333 20.45 -17.38 -15.93
N VAL A 334 20.46 -18.71 -16.14
CA VAL A 334 19.77 -19.70 -15.30
C VAL A 334 20.82 -20.40 -14.44
N TYR A 335 20.53 -20.56 -13.14
CA TYR A 335 21.48 -21.08 -12.14
C TYR A 335 21.10 -22.46 -11.62
N GLY A 336 19.83 -22.83 -11.71
CA GLY A 336 19.33 -24.14 -11.30
C GLY A 336 17.81 -24.19 -11.26
N ALA A 337 17.32 -25.40 -10.96
CA ALA A 337 15.89 -25.66 -10.79
C ALA A 337 15.63 -26.41 -9.47
N GLY A 338 14.61 -25.98 -8.71
CA GLY A 338 14.04 -26.78 -7.64
C GLY A 338 12.91 -27.65 -8.17
N LEU A 339 12.83 -28.91 -7.76
CA LEU A 339 11.74 -29.83 -8.05
C LEU A 339 11.18 -30.40 -6.76
N ALA A 340 9.86 -30.42 -6.60
CA ALA A 340 9.17 -31.09 -5.49
C ALA A 340 8.21 -32.13 -6.04
N LEU A 341 8.41 -33.38 -5.63
CA LEU A 341 7.61 -34.56 -6.03
C LEU A 341 6.68 -35.01 -4.91
N GLY A 342 6.90 -34.52 -3.70
CA GLY A 342 6.16 -34.80 -2.47
C GLY A 342 6.44 -33.75 -1.39
N GLU A 343 5.86 -33.95 -0.22
CA GLU A 343 6.11 -33.07 0.94
C GLU A 343 7.49 -33.29 1.57
N ASP A 344 8.04 -34.49 1.42
CA ASP A 344 9.32 -34.92 1.98
C ASP A 344 10.33 -35.28 0.87
N GLU A 345 10.14 -34.75 -0.34
CA GLU A 345 10.97 -35.09 -1.49
C GLU A 345 11.19 -33.91 -2.40
N MET A 346 12.25 -33.15 -2.13
CA MET A 346 12.65 -31.95 -2.86
C MET A 346 14.07 -32.08 -3.42
N TYR A 347 14.24 -31.64 -4.67
CA TYR A 347 15.52 -31.71 -5.35
C TYR A 347 15.94 -30.35 -5.85
N TYR A 348 17.22 -30.05 -5.72
CA TYR A 348 17.89 -28.96 -6.43
C TYR A 348 18.74 -29.52 -7.55
N VAL A 349 18.55 -29.00 -8.74
CA VAL A 349 19.31 -29.34 -9.95
C VAL A 349 20.09 -28.12 -10.39
N PRO A 350 21.37 -27.96 -10.01
CA PRO A 350 22.21 -26.82 -10.41
C PRO A 350 22.52 -26.86 -11.91
N VAL A 351 22.72 -25.69 -12.49
CA VAL A 351 23.28 -25.58 -13.86
C VAL A 351 24.79 -25.75 -13.75
N GLU A 352 25.25 -26.98 -13.99
CA GLU A 352 26.65 -27.35 -13.91
C GLU A 352 27.00 -28.43 -14.94
N GLY A 353 28.20 -28.40 -15.51
CA GLY A 353 28.71 -29.42 -16.43
C GLY A 353 27.80 -29.68 -17.63
N MET A 354 27.22 -30.88 -17.72
CA MET A 354 26.30 -31.28 -18.79
C MET A 354 24.84 -30.86 -18.51
N VAL A 355 24.49 -30.50 -17.28
CA VAL A 355 23.18 -29.96 -16.91
C VAL A 355 23.14 -28.48 -17.23
N THR A 356 22.78 -28.15 -18.46
CA THR A 356 22.76 -26.79 -18.97
C THR A 356 21.38 -26.13 -18.80
N ALA A 357 21.30 -24.81 -18.94
CA ALA A 357 20.02 -24.09 -18.98
C ALA A 357 19.09 -24.62 -20.08
N ALA A 358 19.61 -24.96 -21.25
CA ALA A 358 18.84 -25.54 -22.36
C ALA A 358 18.32 -26.94 -22.02
N TYR A 359 19.11 -27.76 -21.31
CA TYR A 359 18.68 -29.05 -20.80
C TYR A 359 17.48 -28.89 -19.84
N LEU A 360 17.58 -28.03 -18.88
CA LEU A 360 16.47 -27.78 -17.95
C LEU A 360 15.22 -27.25 -18.65
N SER A 361 15.39 -26.34 -19.61
CA SER A 361 14.29 -25.80 -20.43
C SER A 361 13.55 -26.91 -21.19
N ASP A 362 14.25 -27.79 -21.91
CA ASP A 362 13.66 -28.92 -22.62
C ASP A 362 12.96 -29.90 -21.68
N LYS A 363 13.61 -30.29 -20.56
CA LYS A 363 13.04 -31.22 -19.60
C LYS A 363 11.75 -30.68 -18.97
N ILE A 364 11.73 -29.42 -18.55
CA ILE A 364 10.51 -28.78 -18.00
C ILE A 364 9.42 -28.72 -19.07
N GLY A 365 9.78 -28.37 -20.32
CA GLY A 365 8.84 -28.38 -21.43
C GLY A 365 8.19 -29.73 -21.69
N ARG A 366 8.95 -30.81 -21.57
CA ARG A 366 8.45 -32.21 -21.73
C ARG A 366 7.55 -32.60 -20.56
N LEU A 367 7.87 -32.19 -19.32
CA LEU A 367 7.03 -32.44 -18.15
C LEU A 367 5.62 -31.89 -18.36
N GLY A 368 5.48 -30.66 -18.84
CA GLY A 368 4.19 -30.02 -19.06
C GLY A 368 3.22 -30.77 -19.98
N LYS A 369 3.71 -31.75 -20.78
CA LYS A 369 2.88 -32.58 -21.65
C LYS A 369 2.20 -33.74 -20.89
N HIS A 370 2.77 -34.18 -19.78
CA HIS A 370 2.38 -35.45 -19.14
C HIS A 370 1.99 -35.26 -17.69
N THR A 371 2.53 -34.24 -16.99
CA THR A 371 2.25 -33.96 -15.60
C THR A 371 1.87 -32.50 -15.40
N THR A 372 1.22 -32.18 -14.29
CA THR A 372 0.92 -30.77 -13.96
C THR A 372 2.17 -30.08 -13.39
N VAL A 373 2.71 -29.11 -14.11
CA VAL A 373 3.82 -28.27 -13.64
C VAL A 373 3.27 -27.14 -12.78
N CYS A 374 3.51 -27.22 -11.48
CA CYS A 374 3.13 -26.20 -10.51
C CYS A 374 4.26 -25.19 -10.31
N SER A 375 3.99 -23.92 -10.42
CA SER A 375 4.97 -22.86 -10.17
C SER A 375 4.35 -21.69 -9.41
N MET A 376 5.18 -20.93 -8.75
CA MET A 376 4.77 -19.67 -8.11
C MET A 376 4.36 -18.61 -9.14
N ASP A 377 5.02 -18.58 -10.30
CA ASP A 377 4.76 -17.67 -11.43
C ASP A 377 5.15 -18.38 -12.73
N VAL A 378 4.13 -18.91 -13.41
CA VAL A 378 4.31 -19.64 -14.68
C VAL A 378 4.82 -18.71 -15.77
N LYS A 379 4.30 -17.47 -15.86
CA LYS A 379 4.73 -16.51 -16.89
C LYS A 379 6.24 -16.19 -16.79
N THR A 380 6.74 -16.00 -15.59
CA THR A 380 8.17 -15.78 -15.37
C THR A 380 8.99 -17.01 -15.74
N MET A 381 8.47 -18.22 -15.50
CA MET A 381 9.13 -19.47 -15.89
C MET A 381 9.16 -19.66 -17.42
N LEU A 382 8.13 -19.27 -18.17
CA LEU A 382 8.05 -19.32 -19.62
C LEU A 382 9.19 -18.56 -20.32
N LYS A 383 9.81 -17.59 -19.68
CA LYS A 383 10.95 -16.85 -20.22
C LYS A 383 12.20 -17.73 -20.37
N ARG A 384 12.26 -18.87 -19.69
CA ARG A 384 13.43 -19.76 -19.60
C ARG A 384 13.09 -21.25 -19.73
N ALA A 385 11.81 -21.62 -19.89
CA ALA A 385 11.35 -22.99 -20.05
C ALA A 385 10.48 -23.12 -21.30
N ASP A 386 10.64 -24.20 -22.04
CA ASP A 386 9.97 -24.49 -23.34
C ASP A 386 8.54 -25.05 -23.10
N LEU A 387 7.74 -24.44 -22.23
CA LEU A 387 6.36 -24.80 -22.05
C LEU A 387 5.49 -24.21 -23.17
N THR A 388 4.65 -25.02 -23.73
CA THR A 388 3.71 -24.64 -24.81
C THR A 388 2.33 -24.33 -24.26
N PRO A 389 1.46 -23.57 -24.99
CA PRO A 389 0.12 -23.21 -24.53
C PRO A 389 -0.81 -24.38 -24.17
N ASP A 390 -0.49 -25.59 -24.64
CA ASP A 390 -1.21 -26.82 -24.31
C ASP A 390 -0.60 -27.58 -23.11
N ALA A 391 0.43 -27.03 -22.47
CA ALA A 391 1.03 -27.64 -21.28
C ALA A 391 0.09 -27.63 -20.08
N ASN A 392 0.14 -28.69 -19.29
CA ASN A 392 -0.56 -28.75 -18.01
C ASN A 392 0.20 -27.94 -16.96
N VAL A 393 -0.29 -26.78 -16.62
CA VAL A 393 0.35 -25.88 -15.65
C VAL A 393 -0.61 -25.46 -14.52
N PHE A 394 -0.05 -25.16 -13.37
CA PHE A 394 -0.77 -24.53 -12.25
C PHE A 394 0.05 -23.36 -11.72
N ASP A 395 -0.51 -22.17 -11.76
CA ASP A 395 0.10 -20.94 -11.25
C ASP A 395 -0.45 -20.61 -9.86
N CYS A 396 0.41 -20.77 -8.84
CA CYS A 396 0.02 -20.57 -7.45
C CYS A 396 -0.19 -19.09 -7.11
N GLY A 397 0.59 -18.19 -7.71
CA GLY A 397 0.48 -16.74 -7.52
C GLY A 397 -0.85 -16.20 -8.04
N ILE A 398 -1.25 -16.59 -9.26
CA ILE A 398 -2.56 -16.22 -9.83
C ILE A 398 -3.71 -16.82 -9.02
N ALA A 399 -3.59 -18.06 -8.58
CA ALA A 399 -4.60 -18.70 -7.75
C ALA A 399 -4.81 -17.94 -6.42
N ALA A 400 -3.71 -17.58 -5.75
CA ALA A 400 -3.73 -16.81 -4.52
C ALA A 400 -4.26 -15.38 -4.73
N TYR A 401 -3.86 -14.73 -5.82
CA TYR A 401 -4.38 -13.41 -6.22
C TYR A 401 -5.90 -13.42 -6.38
N LEU A 402 -6.48 -14.40 -7.05
CA LEU A 402 -7.92 -14.49 -7.20
C LEU A 402 -8.63 -14.61 -5.85
N LEU A 403 -8.03 -15.33 -4.91
CA LEU A 403 -8.60 -15.51 -3.56
C LEU A 403 -8.46 -14.24 -2.69
N ASN A 404 -7.39 -13.47 -2.85
CA ASN A 404 -7.20 -12.20 -2.14
C ASN A 404 -6.47 -11.15 -3.01
N PRO A 405 -7.19 -10.41 -3.88
CA PRO A 405 -6.59 -9.43 -4.78
C PRO A 405 -6.15 -8.12 -4.11
N LEU A 406 -6.27 -8.02 -2.78
CA LEU A 406 -5.85 -6.83 -2.01
C LEU A 406 -4.43 -6.92 -1.49
N LYS A 407 -3.78 -8.09 -1.59
CA LYS A 407 -2.36 -8.23 -1.27
C LYS A 407 -1.49 -7.54 -2.31
N SER A 408 -0.33 -7.05 -1.86
CA SER A 408 0.67 -6.43 -2.73
C SER A 408 1.61 -7.45 -3.37
N THR A 409 1.79 -8.61 -2.75
CA THR A 409 2.72 -9.67 -3.14
C THR A 409 2.14 -11.07 -2.86
N TYR A 410 2.64 -12.05 -3.60
CA TYR A 410 2.24 -13.47 -3.51
C TYR A 410 3.50 -14.33 -3.52
N THR A 411 4.37 -14.12 -2.52
CA THR A 411 5.62 -14.85 -2.40
C THR A 411 5.40 -16.25 -1.82
N TYR A 412 6.37 -17.16 -2.00
CA TYR A 412 6.23 -18.54 -1.54
C TYR A 412 6.08 -18.63 -0.01
N GLU A 413 6.78 -17.80 0.76
CA GLU A 413 6.65 -17.78 2.22
C GLU A 413 5.27 -17.27 2.66
N GLU A 414 4.67 -16.32 1.93
CA GLU A 414 3.30 -15.87 2.18
C GLU A 414 2.27 -16.94 1.84
N LEU A 415 2.46 -17.65 0.72
CA LEU A 415 1.55 -18.74 0.33
C LEU A 415 1.66 -19.93 1.29
N ALA A 416 2.85 -20.29 1.72
CA ALA A 416 3.04 -21.34 2.74
C ALA A 416 2.30 -20.99 4.03
N LYS A 417 2.46 -19.76 4.52
CA LYS A 417 1.76 -19.26 5.70
C LYS A 417 0.22 -19.31 5.55
N ASP A 418 -0.30 -18.86 4.38
CA ASP A 418 -1.74 -18.68 4.19
C ASP A 418 -2.48 -19.99 3.86
N TYR A 419 -1.80 -20.97 3.26
CA TYR A 419 -2.42 -22.16 2.68
C TYR A 419 -1.85 -23.49 3.17
N LEU A 420 -0.78 -23.48 3.99
CA LEU A 420 -0.16 -24.69 4.59
C LEU A 420 -0.16 -24.59 6.11
N ASP A 421 -1.35 -24.37 6.71
CA ASP A 421 -1.58 -24.36 8.17
C ASP A 421 -0.64 -23.44 8.96
N GLY A 422 -0.30 -22.28 8.38
CA GLY A 422 0.57 -21.29 9.01
C GLY A 422 2.06 -21.64 8.95
N LYS A 423 2.48 -22.55 8.05
CA LYS A 423 3.88 -22.95 7.89
C LYS A 423 4.76 -21.75 7.56
N LEU A 424 5.78 -21.53 8.38
CA LEU A 424 6.71 -20.43 8.24
C LEU A 424 7.96 -20.93 7.52
N LEU A 425 8.24 -20.36 6.35
CA LEU A 425 9.46 -20.63 5.57
C LEU A 425 10.33 -19.36 5.53
N PRO A 426 11.68 -19.51 5.53
CA PRO A 426 12.56 -18.38 5.39
C PRO A 426 12.39 -17.74 4.01
N GLY A 427 12.30 -16.41 3.96
CA GLY A 427 12.16 -15.66 2.70
C GLY A 427 13.51 -15.52 1.97
N LYS A 428 13.46 -15.15 0.68
CA LYS A 428 14.68 -14.92 -0.12
C LYS A 428 15.65 -13.93 0.53
N GLU A 429 15.14 -12.86 1.15
CA GLU A 429 15.98 -11.86 1.83
C GLU A 429 16.61 -12.42 3.12
N GLU A 430 15.97 -13.38 3.79
CA GLU A 430 16.52 -14.06 4.94
C GLU A 430 17.62 -15.03 4.55
N LEU A 431 17.44 -15.76 3.45
CA LEU A 431 18.40 -16.73 2.94
C LEU A 431 19.62 -16.04 2.31
N LEU A 432 19.42 -15.16 1.37
CA LEU A 432 20.48 -14.59 0.53
C LEU A 432 20.86 -13.15 0.91
N GLY A 433 20.09 -12.47 1.77
CA GLY A 433 20.31 -11.06 2.07
C GLY A 433 20.29 -10.19 0.82
N LYS A 434 21.41 -9.54 0.54
CA LYS A 434 21.63 -8.71 -0.67
C LYS A 434 22.47 -9.40 -1.74
N ILE A 435 22.78 -10.70 -1.56
CA ILE A 435 23.59 -11.46 -2.51
C ILE A 435 22.73 -11.77 -3.75
N SER A 436 23.27 -11.58 -4.94
CA SER A 436 22.58 -11.94 -6.19
C SER A 436 22.55 -13.45 -6.39
N LEU A 437 21.57 -13.95 -7.16
CA LEU A 437 21.49 -15.39 -7.50
C LEU A 437 22.76 -15.88 -8.18
N LYS A 438 23.33 -15.07 -9.09
CA LYS A 438 24.60 -15.37 -9.74
C LYS A 438 25.73 -15.60 -8.76
N LYS A 439 25.91 -14.67 -7.82
CA LYS A 439 26.98 -14.74 -6.82
C LYS A 439 26.77 -15.94 -5.89
N ALA A 440 25.55 -16.19 -5.45
CA ALA A 440 25.24 -17.35 -4.64
C ALA A 440 25.55 -18.68 -5.36
N TRP A 441 25.30 -18.73 -6.68
CA TRP A 441 25.64 -19.88 -7.52
C TRP A 441 27.16 -20.00 -7.73
N GLU A 442 27.89 -18.89 -8.01
CA GLU A 442 29.35 -18.89 -8.17
C GLU A 442 30.11 -19.29 -6.90
N GLU A 443 29.55 -19.01 -5.73
CA GLU A 443 30.11 -19.34 -4.40
C GLU A 443 29.60 -20.68 -3.84
N ASP A 444 28.76 -21.40 -4.59
CA ASP A 444 28.14 -22.69 -4.22
C ASP A 444 27.44 -22.61 -2.83
N MET A 445 26.63 -21.56 -2.65
CA MET A 445 25.96 -21.30 -1.37
C MET A 445 24.78 -22.26 -1.17
N PRO A 446 24.69 -22.99 -0.04
CA PRO A 446 23.58 -23.91 0.24
C PRO A 446 22.22 -23.21 0.33
N GLU A 447 22.20 -21.91 0.65
CA GLU A 447 20.97 -21.11 0.67
C GLU A 447 20.29 -21.01 -0.71
N LEU A 448 21.04 -21.22 -1.80
CA LEU A 448 20.47 -21.27 -3.14
C LEU A 448 19.66 -22.56 -3.37
N GLU A 449 20.16 -23.70 -2.89
CA GLU A 449 19.43 -24.96 -2.85
C GLU A 449 18.16 -24.83 -2.00
N HIS A 450 18.30 -24.26 -0.80
CA HIS A 450 17.18 -24.04 0.12
C HIS A 450 16.10 -23.16 -0.57
N LEU A 451 16.49 -22.05 -1.20
CA LEU A 451 15.55 -21.18 -1.90
C LEU A 451 14.79 -21.93 -3.01
N ALA A 452 15.51 -22.72 -3.84
CA ALA A 452 14.92 -23.50 -4.93
C ALA A 452 13.93 -24.53 -4.39
N CYS A 453 14.32 -25.29 -3.37
CA CYS A 453 13.50 -26.32 -2.75
C CYS A 453 12.27 -25.76 -2.05
N TYR A 454 12.39 -24.66 -1.29
CA TYR A 454 11.25 -24.00 -0.66
C TYR A 454 10.22 -23.48 -1.67
N MET A 455 10.69 -22.85 -2.76
CA MET A 455 9.80 -22.39 -3.83
C MET A 455 9.09 -23.53 -4.52
N ALA A 456 9.81 -24.60 -4.87
CA ALA A 456 9.25 -25.78 -5.52
C ALA A 456 8.26 -26.53 -4.60
N TYR A 457 8.63 -26.71 -3.34
CA TYR A 457 7.75 -27.30 -2.32
C TYR A 457 6.45 -26.52 -2.19
N THR A 458 6.54 -25.21 -2.02
CA THR A 458 5.35 -24.36 -1.86
C THR A 458 4.44 -24.46 -3.08
N ALA A 459 5.03 -24.43 -4.30
CA ALA A 459 4.25 -24.57 -5.53
C ALA A 459 3.54 -25.94 -5.61
N PHE A 460 4.19 -27.02 -5.16
CA PHE A 460 3.59 -28.35 -5.08
C PHE A 460 2.48 -28.44 -4.03
N ALA A 461 2.81 -28.09 -2.78
CA ALA A 461 1.94 -28.31 -1.62
C ALA A 461 0.71 -27.39 -1.62
N THR A 462 0.84 -26.14 -2.11
CA THR A 462 -0.29 -25.19 -2.14
C THR A 462 -1.27 -25.46 -3.28
N ARG A 463 -0.95 -26.26 -4.29
CA ARG A 463 -1.83 -26.59 -5.42
C ARG A 463 -3.20 -27.10 -4.97
N ALA A 464 -3.21 -28.09 -4.10
CA ALA A 464 -4.46 -28.74 -3.67
C ALA A 464 -5.35 -27.79 -2.83
N PRO A 465 -4.86 -27.11 -1.78
CA PRO A 465 -5.67 -26.17 -1.00
C PRO A 465 -6.11 -24.95 -1.83
N LEU A 466 -5.27 -24.41 -2.71
CA LEU A 466 -5.66 -23.30 -3.60
C LEU A 466 -6.77 -23.71 -4.55
N LYS A 467 -6.65 -24.87 -5.20
CA LYS A 467 -7.69 -25.44 -6.08
C LYS A 467 -9.01 -25.63 -5.32
N ALA A 468 -8.97 -26.23 -4.14
CA ALA A 468 -10.16 -26.43 -3.31
C ALA A 468 -10.85 -25.10 -2.96
N LYS A 469 -10.10 -24.09 -2.52
CA LYS A 469 -10.63 -22.76 -2.21
C LYS A 469 -11.20 -22.03 -3.44
N LEU A 470 -10.56 -22.16 -4.60
CA LEU A 470 -11.10 -21.59 -5.84
C LEU A 470 -12.41 -22.26 -6.26
N GLN A 471 -12.55 -23.57 -6.04
CA GLN A 471 -13.80 -24.31 -6.28
C GLN A 471 -14.89 -23.90 -5.27
N GLU A 472 -14.59 -23.86 -3.99
CA GLU A 472 -15.49 -23.43 -2.92
C GLU A 472 -16.00 -22.00 -3.16
N THR A 473 -15.13 -21.10 -3.55
CA THR A 473 -15.48 -19.70 -3.82
C THR A 473 -16.14 -19.48 -5.18
N GLY A 474 -16.22 -20.50 -6.04
CA GLY A 474 -16.79 -20.42 -7.39
C GLY A 474 -15.89 -19.72 -8.43
N MET A 475 -14.62 -19.45 -8.10
CA MET A 475 -13.67 -18.77 -8.98
C MET A 475 -12.82 -19.71 -9.85
N TRP A 476 -13.03 -21.04 -9.75
CA TRP A 476 -12.27 -22.02 -10.52
C TRP A 476 -12.34 -21.80 -12.03
N LYS A 477 -13.52 -21.41 -12.53
CA LYS A 477 -13.68 -21.09 -13.96
C LYS A 477 -12.93 -19.83 -14.37
N VAL A 478 -12.94 -18.80 -13.52
CA VAL A 478 -12.15 -17.57 -13.76
C VAL A 478 -10.66 -17.92 -13.85
N TYR A 479 -10.18 -18.78 -12.96
CA TYR A 479 -8.81 -19.26 -12.98
C TYR A 479 -8.48 -20.04 -14.26
N THR A 480 -9.25 -21.08 -14.59
CA THR A 480 -8.91 -22.01 -15.70
C THR A 480 -9.26 -21.48 -17.08
N GLU A 481 -10.31 -20.68 -17.23
CA GLU A 481 -10.81 -20.23 -18.54
C GLU A 481 -10.33 -18.81 -18.90
N ILE A 482 -9.95 -17.99 -17.92
CA ILE A 482 -9.57 -16.60 -18.15
C ILE A 482 -8.09 -16.36 -17.79
N GLU A 483 -7.71 -16.59 -16.53
CA GLU A 483 -6.40 -16.16 -16.04
C GLU A 483 -5.26 -17.08 -16.46
N LEU A 484 -5.43 -18.38 -16.36
CA LEU A 484 -4.37 -19.32 -16.68
C LEU A 484 -3.99 -19.31 -18.18
N PRO A 485 -4.93 -19.32 -19.14
CA PRO A 485 -4.59 -19.17 -20.56
C PRO A 485 -3.93 -17.84 -20.88
N LEU A 486 -4.29 -16.77 -20.15
CA LEU A 486 -3.75 -15.43 -20.35
C LEU A 486 -2.24 -15.36 -20.07
N VAL A 487 -1.70 -16.24 -19.25
CA VAL A 487 -0.24 -16.34 -18.97
C VAL A 487 0.54 -16.47 -20.27
N PHE A 488 0.11 -17.36 -21.17
CA PHE A 488 0.75 -17.61 -22.46
C PHE A 488 0.53 -16.46 -23.45
N THR A 489 -0.65 -15.86 -23.43
CA THR A 489 -0.96 -14.68 -24.25
C THR A 489 -0.03 -13.53 -23.90
N LEU A 490 0.11 -13.21 -22.60
CA LEU A 490 0.98 -12.13 -22.14
C LEU A 490 2.46 -12.43 -22.34
N ASP A 491 2.91 -13.67 -22.12
CA ASP A 491 4.29 -14.06 -22.41
C ASP A 491 4.62 -13.85 -23.89
N SER A 492 3.72 -14.21 -24.80
CA SER A 492 3.87 -13.94 -26.22
C SER A 492 3.98 -12.45 -26.53
N MET A 493 3.11 -11.62 -25.92
CA MET A 493 3.16 -10.16 -26.09
C MET A 493 4.47 -9.58 -25.57
N GLU A 494 4.95 -10.03 -24.43
CA GLU A 494 6.21 -9.60 -23.83
C GLU A 494 7.42 -10.02 -24.68
N LYS A 495 7.41 -11.23 -25.25
CA LYS A 495 8.47 -11.73 -26.13
C LYS A 495 8.55 -10.97 -27.44
N TRP A 496 7.42 -10.68 -28.05
CA TRP A 496 7.39 -9.91 -29.29
C TRP A 496 7.70 -8.43 -29.07
N GLY A 497 7.17 -7.81 -28.02
CA GLY A 497 7.30 -6.38 -27.81
C GLY A 497 6.72 -5.54 -28.95
N ILE A 498 7.01 -4.25 -28.97
CA ILE A 498 6.56 -3.32 -30.00
C ILE A 498 7.75 -2.51 -30.56
N GLU A 499 7.84 -2.38 -31.89
CA GLU A 499 8.94 -1.69 -32.55
C GLU A 499 8.81 -0.17 -32.38
N VAL A 500 9.94 0.51 -32.09
CA VAL A 500 10.01 1.94 -31.83
C VAL A 500 11.08 2.59 -32.68
N LYS A 501 10.72 3.65 -33.39
CA LYS A 501 11.68 4.49 -34.12
C LYS A 501 12.43 5.42 -33.16
N GLY A 502 13.56 4.95 -32.62
CA GLY A 502 14.35 5.66 -31.62
C GLY A 502 14.80 7.06 -32.07
N GLU A 503 15.21 7.23 -33.33
CA GLU A 503 15.57 8.54 -33.89
C GLU A 503 14.41 9.52 -33.91
N GLU A 504 13.20 9.10 -34.29
CA GLU A 504 12.02 9.94 -34.27
C GLU A 504 11.61 10.33 -32.85
N LEU A 505 11.76 9.38 -31.90
CA LEU A 505 11.52 9.63 -30.49
C LEU A 505 12.49 10.66 -29.91
N LYS A 506 13.77 10.57 -30.26
CA LYS A 506 14.80 11.54 -29.90
C LYS A 506 14.48 12.94 -30.46
N ASN A 507 14.18 13.02 -31.76
CA ASN A 507 13.79 14.27 -32.42
C ASN A 507 12.54 14.91 -31.78
N TYR A 508 11.58 14.08 -31.33
CA TYR A 508 10.43 14.53 -30.58
C TYR A 508 10.85 15.15 -29.23
N GLY A 509 11.75 14.45 -28.48
CA GLY A 509 12.30 14.96 -27.22
C GLY A 509 13.04 16.29 -27.36
N GLU A 510 13.80 16.48 -28.44
CA GLU A 510 14.51 17.71 -28.74
C GLU A 510 13.54 18.89 -29.00
N LYS A 511 12.45 18.66 -29.75
CA LYS A 511 11.40 19.68 -29.95
C LYS A 511 10.74 20.10 -28.63
N LEU A 512 10.46 19.14 -27.75
CA LEU A 512 9.95 19.44 -26.41
C LEU A 512 10.93 20.29 -25.61
N THR A 513 12.23 19.99 -25.69
CA THR A 513 13.28 20.71 -24.97
C THR A 513 13.31 22.19 -25.33
N VAL A 514 13.19 22.53 -26.62
CA VAL A 514 13.13 23.95 -27.09
C VAL A 514 11.99 24.68 -26.40
N ARG A 515 10.78 24.12 -26.45
CA ARG A 515 9.59 24.72 -25.84
C ARG A 515 9.66 24.81 -24.32
N ILE A 516 10.22 23.79 -23.66
CA ILE A 516 10.44 23.78 -22.22
C ILE A 516 11.36 24.94 -21.80
N HIS A 517 12.47 25.17 -22.52
CA HIS A 517 13.38 26.28 -22.23
C HIS A 517 12.74 27.66 -22.49
N GLU A 518 11.88 27.81 -23.51
CA GLU A 518 11.13 29.03 -23.71
C GLU A 518 10.21 29.33 -22.52
N LEU A 519 9.44 28.34 -22.08
CA LEU A 519 8.53 28.48 -20.96
C LEU A 519 9.28 28.74 -19.64
N GLU A 520 10.42 28.09 -19.42
CA GLU A 520 11.26 28.29 -18.25
C GLU A 520 11.69 29.78 -18.13
N LYS A 521 12.20 30.35 -19.23
CA LYS A 521 12.57 31.78 -19.28
C LYS A 521 11.37 32.68 -19.05
N LEU A 522 10.24 32.36 -19.66
CA LEU A 522 9.01 33.14 -19.54
C LEU A 522 8.48 33.14 -18.12
N ILE A 523 8.47 31.98 -17.47
CA ILE A 523 8.05 31.80 -16.07
C ILE A 523 8.96 32.59 -15.13
N TRP A 524 10.29 32.50 -15.29
CA TRP A 524 11.24 33.25 -14.50
C TRP A 524 11.11 34.75 -14.68
N GLN A 525 10.87 35.19 -15.91
CA GLN A 525 10.62 36.63 -16.22
C GLN A 525 9.36 37.12 -15.49
N GLN A 526 8.27 36.35 -15.52
CA GLN A 526 7.02 36.69 -14.83
C GLN A 526 7.17 36.65 -13.29
N ALA A 527 7.96 35.73 -12.79
CA ALA A 527 8.24 35.58 -11.35
C ALA A 527 9.23 36.61 -10.81
N GLY A 528 10.03 37.23 -11.70
CA GLY A 528 11.09 38.21 -11.37
C GLY A 528 12.38 37.54 -10.81
N GLU A 529 12.47 36.23 -10.80
CA GLU A 529 13.65 35.47 -10.32
C GLU A 529 13.70 34.05 -10.91
N GLU A 530 14.91 33.47 -10.96
CA GLU A 530 15.11 32.07 -11.31
C GLU A 530 14.84 31.16 -10.13
N PHE A 531 14.12 30.07 -10.35
CA PHE A 531 13.82 29.06 -9.35
C PHE A 531 13.55 27.70 -10.00
N ASN A 532 13.56 26.61 -9.22
CA ASN A 532 13.21 25.29 -9.73
C ASN A 532 11.69 25.15 -9.83
N ILE A 533 11.14 25.24 -11.04
CA ILE A 533 9.69 25.17 -11.35
C ILE A 533 9.13 23.79 -10.98
N ASN A 534 9.95 22.73 -11.03
CA ASN A 534 9.57 21.37 -10.64
C ASN A 534 9.57 21.14 -9.13
N SER A 535 10.08 22.11 -8.32
CA SER A 535 10.03 22.03 -6.87
C SER A 535 8.70 22.57 -6.34
N PRO A 536 7.77 21.73 -5.81
CA PRO A 536 6.50 22.19 -5.26
C PRO A 536 6.68 23.25 -4.16
N LYS A 537 7.76 23.10 -3.37
CA LYS A 537 8.06 24.05 -2.28
C LYS A 537 8.45 25.42 -2.78
N GLN A 538 9.38 25.50 -3.75
CA GLN A 538 9.82 26.76 -4.33
C GLN A 538 8.68 27.43 -5.09
N LEU A 539 7.99 26.67 -5.95
CA LEU A 539 6.85 27.17 -6.70
C LEU A 539 5.74 27.69 -5.79
N GLY A 540 5.44 26.99 -4.67
CA GLY A 540 4.44 27.45 -3.72
C GLY A 540 4.79 28.79 -3.08
N VAL A 541 6.08 29.02 -2.73
CA VAL A 541 6.57 30.31 -2.22
C VAL A 541 6.44 31.40 -3.28
N ILE A 542 6.84 31.13 -4.53
CA ILE A 542 6.75 32.11 -5.63
C ILE A 542 5.30 32.52 -5.85
N LEU A 543 4.40 31.58 -6.10
CA LEU A 543 3.02 31.90 -6.46
C LEU A 543 2.22 32.52 -5.32
N PHE A 544 2.32 31.97 -4.10
CA PHE A 544 1.40 32.32 -3.01
C PHE A 544 1.97 33.26 -1.96
N GLU A 545 3.31 33.39 -1.86
CA GLU A 545 3.93 34.35 -0.93
C GLU A 545 4.49 35.58 -1.64
N LYS A 546 5.26 35.42 -2.73
CA LYS A 546 5.89 36.54 -3.42
C LYS A 546 4.95 37.22 -4.40
N MET A 547 4.26 36.47 -5.24
CA MET A 547 3.27 37.02 -6.18
C MET A 547 1.88 37.22 -5.56
N ALA A 548 1.66 36.69 -4.33
CA ALA A 548 0.43 36.81 -3.57
C ALA A 548 -0.84 36.41 -4.34
N ILE A 549 -0.75 35.38 -5.20
CA ILE A 549 -1.91 34.86 -5.95
C ILE A 549 -2.90 34.27 -4.97
N PRO A 550 -4.20 34.71 -4.99
CA PRO A 550 -5.20 34.21 -4.06
C PRO A 550 -5.59 32.76 -4.37
N GLY A 551 -6.07 32.00 -3.36
CA GLY A 551 -6.56 30.63 -3.56
C GLY A 551 -5.55 29.52 -3.24
N GLY A 552 -4.36 29.85 -2.75
CA GLY A 552 -3.35 28.86 -2.32
C GLY A 552 -3.81 28.01 -1.14
N LYS A 553 -3.75 26.68 -1.27
CA LYS A 553 -4.08 25.74 -0.18
C LYS A 553 -2.83 25.38 0.61
N LYS A 554 -2.75 25.81 1.87
CA LYS A 554 -1.67 25.42 2.79
C LYS A 554 -1.76 23.95 3.20
N THR A 555 -0.63 23.27 3.20
CA THR A 555 -0.44 21.92 3.71
C THR A 555 0.58 21.93 4.86
N LYS A 556 0.81 20.79 5.52
CA LYS A 556 1.82 20.67 6.59
C LYS A 556 3.25 21.02 6.13
N THR A 557 3.54 20.86 4.83
CA THR A 557 4.89 21.04 4.25
C THR A 557 5.03 22.28 3.36
N GLY A 558 4.00 23.13 3.26
CA GLY A 558 3.97 24.33 2.42
C GLY A 558 2.66 24.45 1.64
N TYR A 559 2.67 25.20 0.54
CA TYR A 559 1.51 25.32 -0.33
C TYR A 559 1.40 24.13 -1.30
N SER A 560 0.18 23.64 -1.52
CA SER A 560 -0.07 22.67 -2.56
C SER A 560 -0.01 23.32 -3.96
N THR A 561 0.77 22.75 -4.85
CA THR A 561 0.88 23.12 -6.26
C THR A 561 0.44 21.98 -7.17
N SER A 562 -0.53 21.17 -6.73
CA SER A 562 -1.12 20.10 -7.54
C SER A 562 -1.88 20.68 -8.75
N ALA A 563 -2.00 19.88 -9.81
CA ALA A 563 -2.63 20.33 -11.06
C ALA A 563 -4.05 20.85 -10.84
N ASP A 564 -4.86 20.17 -10.03
CA ASP A 564 -6.23 20.54 -9.70
C ASP A 564 -6.35 21.93 -9.01
N ILE A 565 -5.33 22.35 -8.28
CA ILE A 565 -5.28 23.69 -7.67
C ILE A 565 -4.82 24.72 -8.69
N LEU A 566 -3.78 24.40 -9.47
CA LEU A 566 -3.26 25.31 -10.47
C LEU A 566 -4.26 25.54 -11.61
N GLU A 567 -4.97 24.52 -12.08
CA GLU A 567 -6.00 24.65 -13.13
C GLU A 567 -7.12 25.65 -12.75
N LYS A 568 -7.49 25.72 -11.48
CA LYS A 568 -8.48 26.68 -10.98
C LYS A 568 -7.98 28.12 -11.00
N LEU A 569 -6.66 28.32 -10.93
CA LEU A 569 -6.02 29.63 -10.92
C LEU A 569 -5.55 30.06 -12.31
N ALA A 570 -5.55 29.15 -13.27
CA ALA A 570 -5.00 29.34 -14.60
C ALA A 570 -5.77 30.42 -15.41
N SER A 571 -7.10 30.50 -15.27
CA SER A 571 -7.93 31.43 -16.01
C SER A 571 -7.61 32.92 -15.73
N GLU A 572 -7.12 33.21 -14.54
CA GLU A 572 -6.85 34.59 -14.08
C GLU A 572 -5.35 34.93 -14.03
N ASN A 573 -4.48 33.90 -14.16
CA ASN A 573 -3.05 34.04 -13.94
C ASN A 573 -2.23 33.41 -15.09
N PRO A 574 -1.72 34.19 -16.06
CA PRO A 574 -0.95 33.68 -17.20
C PRO A 574 0.25 32.78 -16.80
N ILE A 575 0.99 33.17 -15.77
CA ILE A 575 2.13 32.39 -15.26
C ILE A 575 1.69 30.94 -14.85
N VAL A 576 0.48 30.78 -14.35
CA VAL A 576 -0.03 29.46 -13.94
C VAL A 576 -0.30 28.57 -15.15
N ASN A 577 -0.80 29.14 -16.25
CA ASN A 577 -0.94 28.43 -17.52
C ASN A 577 0.42 27.96 -18.04
N ASP A 578 1.42 28.85 -18.02
CA ASP A 578 2.77 28.54 -18.51
C ASP A 578 3.43 27.46 -17.62
N ILE A 579 3.19 27.47 -16.30
CA ILE A 579 3.67 26.42 -15.38
C ILE A 579 2.98 25.09 -15.65
N LEU A 580 1.69 25.09 -15.91
CA LEU A 580 0.96 23.85 -16.26
C LEU A 580 1.50 23.26 -17.57
N GLU A 581 1.68 24.09 -18.61
CA GLU A 581 2.28 23.68 -19.88
C GLU A 581 3.71 23.15 -19.66
N TYR A 582 4.55 23.89 -18.94
CA TYR A 582 5.92 23.49 -18.61
C TYR A 582 5.97 22.12 -17.94
N ARG A 583 5.17 21.90 -16.92
CA ARG A 583 5.11 20.61 -16.19
C ARG A 583 4.63 19.46 -17.08
N GLN A 584 3.64 19.73 -17.94
CA GLN A 584 3.16 18.74 -18.90
C GLN A 584 4.24 18.34 -19.88
N LEU A 585 4.94 19.32 -20.50
CA LEU A 585 6.02 19.06 -21.45
C LEU A 585 7.23 18.39 -20.80
N THR A 586 7.60 18.83 -19.60
CA THR A 586 8.68 18.18 -18.83
C THR A 586 8.36 16.71 -18.53
N LYS A 587 7.12 16.40 -18.16
CA LYS A 587 6.67 15.03 -17.95
C LYS A 587 6.68 14.22 -19.26
N LEU A 588 6.19 14.79 -20.36
CA LEU A 588 6.23 14.14 -21.67
C LEU A 588 7.68 13.82 -22.08
N LYS A 589 8.59 14.76 -21.87
CA LYS A 589 10.00 14.55 -22.18
C LYS A 589 10.63 13.49 -21.29
N SER A 590 10.58 13.67 -19.97
CA SER A 590 11.30 12.78 -19.03
C SER A 590 10.75 11.36 -19.00
N THR A 591 9.41 11.21 -19.01
CA THR A 591 8.77 9.89 -18.87
C THR A 591 8.67 9.15 -20.19
N TYR A 592 8.33 9.87 -21.27
CA TYR A 592 8.05 9.21 -22.55
C TYR A 592 9.17 9.36 -23.57
N ALA A 593 9.71 10.57 -23.83
CA ALA A 593 10.78 10.69 -24.81
C ALA A 593 12.09 10.05 -24.30
N ASP A 594 12.58 10.50 -23.15
CA ASP A 594 13.84 10.00 -22.59
C ASP A 594 13.65 8.59 -21.95
N GLY A 595 12.55 8.39 -21.19
CA GLY A 595 12.29 7.14 -20.51
C GLY A 595 12.04 5.95 -21.43
N LEU A 596 11.26 6.13 -22.53
CA LEU A 596 11.08 5.06 -23.52
C LEU A 596 12.36 4.84 -24.33
N GLY A 597 13.09 5.92 -24.67
CA GLY A 597 14.36 5.82 -25.38
C GLY A 597 15.40 4.96 -24.66
N ALA A 598 15.41 5.01 -23.33
CA ALA A 598 16.34 4.25 -22.50
C ALA A 598 16.05 2.74 -22.43
N VAL A 599 14.82 2.30 -22.78
CA VAL A 599 14.38 0.91 -22.68
C VAL A 599 14.14 0.25 -24.06
N ILE A 600 14.55 0.89 -25.15
CA ILE A 600 14.57 0.26 -26.46
C ILE A 600 15.70 -0.78 -26.46
N GLU A 601 15.37 -2.04 -26.73
CA GLU A 601 16.34 -3.13 -26.76
C GLU A 601 17.12 -3.20 -28.10
N LYS A 602 18.06 -4.14 -28.20
CA LYS A 602 18.93 -4.26 -29.37
C LYS A 602 18.19 -4.59 -30.67
N ASP A 603 17.04 -5.19 -30.57
CA ASP A 603 16.14 -5.51 -31.70
C ASP A 603 15.30 -4.31 -32.16
N GLY A 604 15.44 -3.14 -31.51
CA GLY A 604 14.66 -1.94 -31.80
C GLY A 604 13.27 -1.93 -31.20
N ARG A 605 12.94 -2.87 -30.30
CA ARG A 605 11.62 -3.03 -29.72
C ARG A 605 11.63 -2.66 -28.22
N ILE A 606 10.47 -2.38 -27.68
CA ILE A 606 10.21 -2.25 -26.26
C ILE A 606 9.42 -3.45 -25.78
N HIS A 607 9.95 -4.14 -24.77
CA HIS A 607 9.35 -5.31 -24.14
C HIS A 607 8.80 -4.93 -22.77
N SER A 608 7.55 -4.46 -22.73
CA SER A 608 6.86 -4.13 -21.48
C SER A 608 6.48 -5.40 -20.71
N THR A 609 6.40 -5.30 -19.39
CA THR A 609 5.88 -6.38 -18.54
C THR A 609 4.39 -6.17 -18.27
N PHE A 610 3.55 -7.16 -18.54
CA PHE A 610 2.11 -7.14 -18.29
C PHE A 610 1.77 -7.96 -17.05
N ASN A 611 1.27 -7.30 -16.00
CA ASN A 611 1.00 -7.95 -14.72
C ASN A 611 -0.48 -8.26 -14.53
N GLN A 612 -0.77 -9.53 -14.14
CA GLN A 612 -2.12 -10.00 -13.86
C GLN A 612 -2.55 -9.81 -12.40
N THR A 613 -1.61 -9.69 -11.47
CA THR A 613 -1.82 -9.81 -10.02
C THR A 613 -1.72 -8.50 -9.25
N ILE A 614 -1.66 -7.34 -9.95
CA ILE A 614 -1.47 -6.03 -9.29
C ILE A 614 -2.80 -5.32 -9.01
N THR A 615 -3.73 -5.32 -9.98
CA THR A 615 -4.96 -4.57 -9.82
C THR A 615 -6.03 -5.38 -9.10
N ALA A 616 -6.72 -4.77 -8.16
CA ALA A 616 -7.79 -5.48 -7.45
C ALA A 616 -9.09 -5.64 -8.27
N THR A 617 -9.18 -5.03 -9.45
CA THR A 617 -10.35 -5.13 -10.36
C THR A 617 -10.20 -6.22 -11.41
N GLY A 618 -9.04 -6.87 -11.53
CA GLY A 618 -8.75 -7.81 -12.60
C GLY A 618 -8.17 -7.19 -13.87
N ARG A 619 -8.02 -5.87 -13.96
CA ARG A 619 -7.34 -5.22 -15.11
C ARG A 619 -5.88 -5.65 -15.15
N ILE A 620 -5.34 -5.75 -16.36
CA ILE A 620 -3.89 -5.93 -16.58
C ILE A 620 -3.22 -4.58 -16.34
N SER A 621 -2.04 -4.58 -15.72
CA SER A 621 -1.19 -3.38 -15.63
C SER A 621 0.08 -3.59 -16.43
N SER A 622 0.62 -2.51 -16.99
CA SER A 622 1.87 -2.50 -17.75
C SER A 622 2.96 -1.77 -16.95
N THR A 623 4.14 -2.37 -16.88
CA THR A 623 5.30 -1.80 -16.19
C THR A 623 6.59 -2.03 -16.99
N GLU A 624 7.59 -1.23 -16.74
CA GLU A 624 8.95 -1.34 -17.30
C GLU A 624 9.02 -1.42 -18.86
N PRO A 625 8.43 -0.46 -19.60
CA PRO A 625 7.73 0.74 -19.20
C PRO A 625 6.21 0.57 -19.18
N ASN A 626 5.48 1.51 -18.55
CA ASN A 626 4.02 1.53 -18.62
C ASN A 626 3.55 2.14 -19.96
N LEU A 627 3.20 1.28 -20.91
CA LEU A 627 2.68 1.69 -22.23
C LEU A 627 1.18 2.05 -22.21
N GLN A 628 0.43 1.65 -21.17
CA GLN A 628 -1.01 1.93 -21.05
C GLN A 628 -1.30 3.40 -20.68
N ASN A 629 -0.30 4.14 -20.20
CA ASN A 629 -0.45 5.53 -19.74
C ASN A 629 0.06 6.57 -20.72
N ILE A 630 0.33 6.22 -21.98
CA ILE A 630 0.73 7.19 -23.02
C ILE A 630 -0.44 8.15 -23.26
N PRO A 631 -0.26 9.49 -23.10
CA PRO A 631 -1.34 10.46 -23.12
C PRO A 631 -2.08 10.49 -24.47
N VAL A 632 -3.42 10.44 -24.42
CA VAL A 632 -4.29 10.51 -25.61
C VAL A 632 -5.09 11.80 -25.71
N ARG A 633 -5.26 12.54 -24.59
CA ARG A 633 -6.09 13.74 -24.56
C ARG A 633 -5.38 14.98 -25.12
N MET A 634 -4.07 15.02 -25.01
CA MET A 634 -3.24 16.13 -25.52
C MET A 634 -2.68 15.76 -26.89
N GLU A 635 -2.72 16.67 -27.84
CA GLU A 635 -2.20 16.42 -29.18
C GLU A 635 -0.71 16.10 -29.17
N LEU A 636 0.11 16.84 -28.44
CA LEU A 636 1.53 16.52 -28.26
C LEU A 636 1.75 15.12 -27.67
N GLY A 637 0.94 14.72 -26.68
CA GLY A 637 1.00 13.38 -26.10
C GLY A 637 0.64 12.29 -27.12
N ARG A 638 -0.39 12.53 -27.94
CA ARG A 638 -0.79 11.59 -29.01
C ARG A 638 0.30 11.40 -30.07
N LEU A 639 1.11 12.44 -30.35
CA LEU A 639 2.18 12.37 -31.33
C LEU A 639 3.26 11.35 -30.94
N ILE A 640 3.41 11.01 -29.66
CA ILE A 640 4.32 9.93 -29.22
C ILE A 640 3.93 8.60 -29.87
N ARG A 641 2.64 8.34 -30.09
CA ARG A 641 2.18 7.09 -30.72
C ARG A 641 2.66 6.92 -32.17
N LYS A 642 3.14 7.97 -32.83
CA LYS A 642 3.72 7.88 -34.18
C LYS A 642 5.05 7.14 -34.23
N VAL A 643 5.80 7.12 -33.13
CA VAL A 643 7.10 6.42 -33.09
C VAL A 643 6.96 4.92 -32.95
N PHE A 644 5.79 4.43 -32.55
CA PHE A 644 5.48 3.00 -32.49
C PHE A 644 5.01 2.56 -33.87
N VAL A 645 5.78 1.70 -34.50
CA VAL A 645 5.57 1.26 -35.87
C VAL A 645 5.55 -0.28 -35.95
N PRO A 646 4.86 -0.85 -36.94
CA PRO A 646 4.95 -2.29 -37.19
C PRO A 646 6.23 -2.61 -37.93
N GLU A 647 6.70 -3.86 -37.83
CA GLU A 647 7.80 -4.42 -38.58
C GLU A 647 7.57 -4.28 -40.10
N ALA A 648 8.67 -4.28 -40.89
CA ALA A 648 8.57 -4.19 -42.32
C ALA A 648 7.70 -5.33 -42.90
N GLY A 649 6.69 -5.00 -43.69
CA GLY A 649 5.71 -5.95 -44.25
C GLY A 649 4.45 -6.14 -43.41
N PHE A 650 4.38 -5.51 -42.24
CA PHE A 650 3.22 -5.52 -41.36
C PHE A 650 2.51 -4.14 -41.38
N VAL A 651 1.32 -4.13 -40.81
CA VAL A 651 0.55 -2.93 -40.43
C VAL A 651 -0.02 -3.12 -39.04
N PHE A 652 -0.39 -2.05 -38.36
CA PHE A 652 -1.20 -2.18 -37.14
C PHE A 652 -2.68 -2.29 -37.48
N LEU A 653 -3.33 -3.26 -36.84
CA LEU A 653 -4.78 -3.28 -36.65
C LEU A 653 -5.05 -3.01 -35.17
N ASP A 654 -5.81 -1.95 -34.91
CA ASP A 654 -6.28 -1.56 -33.59
C ASP A 654 -7.77 -1.85 -33.50
N ALA A 655 -8.19 -2.59 -32.48
CA ALA A 655 -9.57 -2.92 -32.24
C ALA A 655 -9.96 -2.50 -30.82
N ASP A 656 -10.90 -1.57 -30.70
CA ASP A 656 -11.33 -0.94 -29.43
C ASP A 656 -12.81 -1.24 -29.17
N TYR A 657 -13.14 -1.64 -27.94
CA TYR A 657 -14.54 -1.83 -27.57
C TYR A 657 -15.25 -0.48 -27.43
N SER A 658 -16.36 -0.34 -28.14
CA SER A 658 -17.21 0.84 -28.00
C SER A 658 -17.99 0.81 -26.69
N GLN A 659 -17.59 1.63 -25.72
CA GLN A 659 -18.29 1.87 -24.44
C GLN A 659 -18.59 0.59 -23.63
N ILE A 660 -17.64 -0.31 -23.52
CA ILE A 660 -17.83 -1.63 -22.90
C ILE A 660 -18.43 -1.55 -21.49
N GLU A 661 -17.97 -0.64 -20.63
CA GLU A 661 -18.44 -0.51 -19.24
C GLU A 661 -19.92 -0.11 -19.17
N LEU A 662 -20.39 0.74 -20.08
CA LEU A 662 -21.82 1.11 -20.14
C LEU A 662 -22.69 -0.01 -20.69
N ARG A 663 -22.19 -0.81 -21.63
CA ARG A 663 -22.87 -2.01 -22.14
C ARG A 663 -22.97 -3.09 -21.06
N VAL A 664 -21.91 -3.27 -20.28
CA VAL A 664 -21.89 -4.14 -19.10
C VAL A 664 -22.89 -3.63 -18.06
N LEU A 665 -22.94 -2.32 -17.78
CA LEU A 665 -23.94 -1.73 -16.87
C LEU A 665 -25.37 -1.98 -17.36
N ALA A 666 -25.64 -1.78 -18.65
CA ALA A 666 -26.96 -2.05 -19.24
C ALA A 666 -27.39 -3.51 -19.02
N HIS A 667 -26.48 -4.45 -19.31
CA HIS A 667 -26.75 -5.89 -19.11
C HIS A 667 -26.97 -6.23 -17.63
N MET A 668 -26.04 -5.83 -16.75
CA MET A 668 -26.09 -6.23 -15.34
C MET A 668 -27.25 -5.58 -14.57
N SER A 669 -27.62 -4.34 -14.91
CA SER A 669 -28.77 -3.65 -14.30
C SER A 669 -30.12 -4.10 -14.86
N GLY A 670 -30.12 -4.69 -16.06
CA GLY A 670 -31.34 -5.05 -16.77
C GLY A 670 -32.20 -3.84 -17.13
N ASP A 671 -31.65 -2.63 -17.23
CA ASP A 671 -32.43 -1.42 -17.55
C ASP A 671 -32.90 -1.44 -19.00
N GLU A 672 -34.20 -1.63 -19.19
CA GLU A 672 -34.81 -1.80 -20.51
C GLU A 672 -34.62 -0.59 -21.44
N LYS A 673 -34.61 0.63 -20.86
CA LYS A 673 -34.40 1.85 -21.65
C LYS A 673 -32.98 1.93 -22.19
N LEU A 674 -32.01 1.61 -21.32
CA LEU A 674 -30.61 1.63 -21.72
C LEU A 674 -30.29 0.50 -22.71
N ILE A 675 -30.85 -0.71 -22.50
CA ILE A 675 -30.72 -1.84 -23.41
C ILE A 675 -31.34 -1.50 -24.78
N LYS A 676 -32.51 -0.90 -24.79
CA LYS A 676 -33.18 -0.49 -26.02
C LYS A 676 -32.37 0.53 -26.79
N ALA A 677 -31.84 1.56 -26.12
CA ALA A 677 -31.00 2.58 -26.71
C ALA A 677 -29.79 1.99 -27.45
N TYR A 678 -29.13 1.00 -26.87
CA TYR A 678 -28.01 0.29 -27.53
C TYR A 678 -28.48 -0.55 -28.73
N ARG A 679 -29.64 -1.22 -28.64
CA ARG A 679 -30.18 -2.02 -29.74
C ARG A 679 -30.59 -1.19 -30.94
N GLU A 680 -31.05 0.03 -30.72
CA GLU A 680 -31.45 0.97 -31.76
C GLU A 680 -30.29 1.78 -32.33
N ALA A 681 -29.05 1.47 -31.93
CA ALA A 681 -27.81 2.11 -32.36
C ALA A 681 -27.80 3.64 -32.19
N GLU A 682 -28.44 4.14 -31.12
CA GLU A 682 -28.47 5.57 -30.81
C GLU A 682 -27.23 6.04 -30.10
N ASP A 683 -26.89 7.32 -30.27
CA ASP A 683 -25.85 7.99 -29.45
C ASP A 683 -26.32 8.07 -27.99
N ILE A 684 -25.87 7.11 -27.17
CA ILE A 684 -26.30 6.98 -25.78
C ILE A 684 -26.09 8.27 -24.96
N HIS A 685 -25.06 9.05 -25.23
CA HIS A 685 -24.82 10.29 -24.49
C HIS A 685 -25.79 11.40 -24.93
N ARG A 686 -26.14 11.41 -26.20
CA ARG A 686 -27.15 12.33 -26.75
C ARG A 686 -28.55 11.94 -26.27
N LEU A 687 -28.87 10.66 -26.28
CA LEU A 687 -30.13 10.13 -25.77
C LEU A 687 -30.27 10.40 -24.25
N THR A 688 -29.25 10.14 -23.48
CA THR A 688 -29.25 10.46 -22.04
C THR A 688 -29.48 11.94 -21.80
N ALA A 689 -28.83 12.82 -22.57
CA ALA A 689 -29.07 14.27 -22.51
C ALA A 689 -30.52 14.62 -22.81
N SER A 690 -31.08 14.09 -23.89
CA SER A 690 -32.49 14.28 -24.28
C SER A 690 -33.46 13.86 -23.17
N GLN A 691 -33.27 12.70 -22.63
CA GLN A 691 -34.14 12.13 -21.59
C GLN A 691 -33.99 12.83 -20.22
N VAL A 692 -32.77 13.15 -19.81
CA VAL A 692 -32.52 13.83 -18.53
C VAL A 692 -32.98 15.28 -18.55
N PHE A 693 -32.85 15.98 -19.69
CA PHE A 693 -33.26 17.38 -19.82
C PHE A 693 -34.66 17.56 -20.36
N HIS A 694 -35.33 16.46 -20.80
CA HIS A 694 -36.63 16.49 -21.42
C HIS A 694 -36.69 17.40 -22.68
N ILE A 695 -35.70 17.28 -23.53
CA ILE A 695 -35.57 18.02 -24.80
C ILE A 695 -35.55 17.03 -25.96
N PRO A 696 -36.06 17.42 -27.14
CA PRO A 696 -35.97 16.59 -28.35
C PRO A 696 -34.52 16.20 -28.67
N LEU A 697 -34.31 15.01 -29.20
CA LEU A 697 -32.98 14.48 -29.49
C LEU A 697 -32.19 15.39 -30.43
N GLU A 698 -32.88 16.02 -31.40
CA GLU A 698 -32.28 16.93 -32.39
C GLU A 698 -31.80 18.24 -31.76
N GLU A 699 -32.41 18.67 -30.65
CA GLU A 699 -32.11 19.91 -29.95
C GLU A 699 -30.99 19.79 -28.94
N VAL A 700 -30.48 18.58 -28.71
CA VAL A 700 -29.37 18.33 -27.77
C VAL A 700 -28.10 19.03 -28.25
N THR A 701 -27.65 20.00 -27.48
CA THR A 701 -26.43 20.76 -27.78
C THR A 701 -25.17 19.92 -27.50
N PRO A 702 -24.04 20.24 -28.14
CA PRO A 702 -22.74 19.57 -27.86
C PRO A 702 -22.33 19.64 -26.38
N LEU A 703 -22.66 20.74 -25.67
CA LEU A 703 -22.40 20.90 -24.25
C LEU A 703 -23.25 19.92 -23.42
N GLN A 704 -24.53 19.79 -23.69
CA GLN A 704 -25.41 18.86 -22.98
C GLN A 704 -24.99 17.42 -23.21
N ARG A 705 -24.63 17.07 -24.47
CA ARG A 705 -24.09 15.74 -24.78
C ARG A 705 -22.79 15.44 -23.98
N ARG A 706 -21.88 16.42 -23.91
CA ARG A 706 -20.65 16.31 -23.13
C ARG A 706 -20.95 16.12 -21.63
N ASN A 707 -21.90 16.89 -21.11
CA ASN A 707 -22.31 16.78 -19.70
C ASN A 707 -22.93 15.40 -19.41
N ALA A 708 -23.82 14.92 -20.30
CA ALA A 708 -24.40 13.59 -20.19
C ALA A 708 -23.34 12.49 -20.29
N LYS A 709 -22.32 12.65 -21.14
CA LYS A 709 -21.16 11.73 -21.18
C LYS A 709 -20.44 11.67 -19.83
N ALA A 710 -20.16 12.81 -19.21
CA ALA A 710 -19.51 12.86 -17.90
C ALA A 710 -20.39 12.22 -16.80
N VAL A 711 -21.72 12.41 -16.86
CA VAL A 711 -22.66 11.77 -15.94
C VAL A 711 -22.68 10.25 -16.15
N ASN A 712 -22.82 9.78 -17.39
CA ASN A 712 -22.86 8.34 -17.71
C ASN A 712 -21.63 7.61 -17.17
N PHE A 713 -20.42 8.12 -17.44
CA PHE A 713 -19.20 7.54 -16.89
C PHE A 713 -19.08 7.75 -15.38
N GLY A 714 -19.46 8.93 -14.88
CA GLY A 714 -19.45 9.22 -13.46
C GLY A 714 -20.31 8.24 -12.64
N ILE A 715 -21.47 7.86 -13.15
CA ILE A 715 -22.35 6.88 -12.50
C ILE A 715 -21.67 5.50 -12.40
N VAL A 716 -21.01 5.04 -13.47
CA VAL A 716 -20.25 3.78 -13.47
C VAL A 716 -19.14 3.82 -12.39
N TYR A 717 -18.52 4.98 -12.19
CA TYR A 717 -17.47 5.15 -11.19
C TYR A 717 -17.97 5.55 -9.79
N GLY A 718 -19.29 5.57 -9.57
CA GLY A 718 -19.88 5.95 -8.28
C GLY A 718 -19.60 7.40 -7.90
N ILE A 719 -19.66 8.33 -8.86
CA ILE A 719 -19.33 9.74 -8.66
C ILE A 719 -20.27 10.41 -7.65
N SER A 720 -19.70 11.21 -6.76
CA SER A 720 -20.50 12.06 -5.86
C SER A 720 -20.92 13.37 -6.53
N SER A 721 -21.96 14.03 -6.00
CA SER A 721 -22.35 15.37 -6.47
C SER A 721 -21.21 16.40 -6.38
N PHE A 722 -20.29 16.21 -5.42
CA PHE A 722 -19.08 17.03 -5.33
C PHE A 722 -18.10 16.74 -6.49
N GLY A 723 -17.81 15.46 -6.78
CA GLY A 723 -16.94 15.09 -7.90
C GLY A 723 -17.51 15.60 -9.23
N LEU A 724 -18.78 15.34 -9.51
CA LEU A 724 -19.44 15.78 -10.73
C LEU A 724 -19.46 17.32 -10.86
N SER A 725 -19.62 18.05 -9.76
CA SER A 725 -19.59 19.51 -9.76
C SER A 725 -18.23 20.08 -10.18
N GLN A 726 -17.15 19.39 -9.79
CA GLN A 726 -15.79 19.76 -10.21
C GLN A 726 -15.55 19.44 -11.69
N ASP A 727 -15.94 18.24 -12.14
CA ASP A 727 -15.74 17.80 -13.52
C ASP A 727 -16.47 18.66 -14.55
N LEU A 728 -17.69 19.11 -14.21
CA LEU A 728 -18.52 19.92 -15.09
C LEU A 728 -18.40 21.43 -14.84
N SER A 729 -17.66 21.86 -13.81
CA SER A 729 -17.57 23.27 -13.37
C SER A 729 -18.95 23.89 -13.08
N ILE A 730 -19.85 23.12 -12.44
CA ILE A 730 -21.19 23.54 -12.02
C ILE A 730 -21.31 23.52 -10.51
N THR A 731 -22.41 24.06 -9.98
CA THR A 731 -22.67 24.01 -8.53
C THR A 731 -22.96 22.58 -8.07
N ARG A 732 -22.64 22.29 -6.80
CA ARG A 732 -22.97 20.99 -6.19
C ARG A 732 -24.48 20.66 -6.24
N LYS A 733 -25.33 21.71 -6.16
CA LYS A 733 -26.79 21.55 -6.24
C LYS A 733 -27.22 21.12 -7.65
N GLU A 734 -26.66 21.70 -8.67
CA GLU A 734 -26.90 21.32 -10.08
C GLU A 734 -26.42 19.90 -10.33
N ALA A 735 -25.18 19.56 -9.89
CA ALA A 735 -24.65 18.20 -10.01
C ALA A 735 -25.54 17.16 -9.32
N ALA A 736 -26.05 17.45 -8.11
CA ALA A 736 -26.99 16.57 -7.40
C ALA A 736 -28.30 16.41 -8.19
N ALA A 737 -28.82 17.48 -8.76
CA ALA A 737 -30.04 17.43 -9.59
C ALA A 737 -29.83 16.60 -10.88
N TYR A 738 -28.64 16.67 -11.50
CA TYR A 738 -28.28 15.82 -12.64
C TYR A 738 -28.28 14.34 -12.28
N ILE A 739 -27.62 13.97 -11.20
CA ILE A 739 -27.55 12.57 -10.71
C ILE A 739 -28.96 12.06 -10.39
N GLN A 740 -29.78 12.88 -9.72
CA GLN A 740 -31.14 12.53 -9.39
C GLN A 740 -31.99 12.27 -10.64
N LYS A 741 -31.98 13.18 -11.61
CA LYS A 741 -32.70 13.03 -12.89
C LYS A 741 -32.24 11.81 -13.68
N TYR A 742 -30.94 11.52 -13.67
CA TYR A 742 -30.41 10.30 -14.28
C TYR A 742 -31.02 9.04 -13.68
N PHE A 743 -31.08 8.94 -12.37
CA PHE A 743 -31.66 7.80 -11.69
C PHE A 743 -33.22 7.74 -11.79
N GLU A 744 -33.87 8.88 -11.93
CA GLU A 744 -35.31 8.93 -12.26
C GLU A 744 -35.57 8.40 -13.69
N THR A 745 -34.65 8.67 -14.61
CA THR A 745 -34.70 8.19 -15.99
C THR A 745 -34.40 6.69 -16.10
N TYR A 746 -33.40 6.22 -15.32
CA TYR A 746 -32.89 4.85 -15.31
C TYR A 746 -32.98 4.23 -13.90
N PRO A 747 -34.21 3.93 -13.40
CA PRO A 747 -34.36 3.48 -12.00
C PRO A 747 -33.76 2.10 -11.72
N SER A 748 -33.68 1.22 -12.73
CA SER A 748 -33.06 -0.11 -12.58
C SER A 748 -31.56 -0.01 -12.29
N ILE A 749 -30.89 0.99 -12.86
CA ILE A 749 -29.47 1.24 -12.59
C ILE A 749 -29.27 1.59 -11.11
N LYS A 750 -30.12 2.49 -10.56
CA LYS A 750 -30.02 2.82 -9.14
C LYS A 750 -30.22 1.61 -8.24
N GLY A 751 -31.27 0.83 -8.50
CA GLY A 751 -31.55 -0.38 -7.75
C GLY A 751 -30.40 -1.40 -7.80
N PHE A 752 -29.78 -1.55 -8.97
CA PHE A 752 -28.62 -2.41 -9.16
C PHE A 752 -27.42 -1.93 -8.35
N LEU A 753 -27.05 -0.64 -8.43
CA LEU A 753 -25.90 -0.10 -7.71
C LEU A 753 -26.09 -0.15 -6.18
N ASP A 754 -27.26 0.22 -5.68
CA ASP A 754 -27.63 0.09 -4.28
C ASP A 754 -27.54 -1.37 -3.82
N GLY A 755 -28.02 -2.31 -4.65
CA GLY A 755 -27.94 -3.76 -4.40
C GLY A 755 -26.49 -4.27 -4.30
N LEU A 756 -25.56 -3.75 -5.11
CA LEU A 756 -24.14 -4.09 -5.00
C LEU A 756 -23.52 -3.63 -3.67
N VAL A 757 -23.89 -2.44 -3.20
CA VAL A 757 -23.44 -1.94 -1.90
C VAL A 757 -23.98 -2.81 -0.75
N GLU A 758 -25.26 -3.18 -0.78
CA GLU A 758 -25.86 -4.06 0.23
C GLU A 758 -25.23 -5.46 0.19
N GLN A 759 -25.04 -6.03 -1.00
CA GLN A 759 -24.32 -7.29 -1.16
C GLN A 759 -22.91 -7.22 -0.57
N GLY A 760 -22.20 -6.12 -0.82
CA GLY A 760 -20.86 -5.90 -0.28
C GLY A 760 -20.84 -5.82 1.25
N LYS A 761 -21.84 -5.18 1.86
CA LYS A 761 -22.01 -5.13 3.32
C LYS A 761 -22.30 -6.50 3.93
N GLU A 762 -23.19 -7.27 3.30
CA GLU A 762 -23.60 -8.59 3.76
C GLU A 762 -22.51 -9.63 3.58
N LYS A 763 -22.01 -9.80 2.34
CA LYS A 763 -21.06 -10.87 1.98
C LYS A 763 -19.61 -10.50 2.23
N GLY A 764 -19.27 -9.21 2.38
CA GLY A 764 -17.91 -8.71 2.48
C GLY A 764 -17.18 -8.58 1.14
N TYR A 765 -17.82 -8.93 0.03
CA TYR A 765 -17.27 -8.83 -1.32
C TYR A 765 -18.37 -8.52 -2.36
N VAL A 766 -17.93 -8.01 -3.51
CA VAL A 766 -18.74 -7.93 -4.74
C VAL A 766 -18.12 -8.80 -5.83
N SER A 767 -18.87 -9.14 -6.88
CA SER A 767 -18.39 -10.05 -7.94
C SER A 767 -18.70 -9.56 -9.34
N THR A 768 -17.85 -9.92 -10.30
CA THR A 768 -18.10 -9.74 -11.73
C THR A 768 -19.16 -10.74 -12.25
N MET A 769 -19.63 -10.55 -13.46
CA MET A 769 -20.51 -11.47 -14.17
C MET A 769 -19.91 -12.89 -14.30
N PHE A 770 -18.59 -12.99 -14.38
CA PHE A 770 -17.87 -14.27 -14.49
C PHE A 770 -17.53 -14.90 -13.14
N GLY A 771 -17.83 -14.23 -12.02
CA GLY A 771 -17.64 -14.75 -10.68
C GLY A 771 -16.33 -14.34 -10.01
N ARG A 772 -15.53 -13.45 -10.61
CA ARG A 772 -14.36 -12.86 -9.95
C ARG A 772 -14.81 -12.06 -8.74
N LYS A 773 -14.23 -12.31 -7.58
CA LYS A 773 -14.60 -11.66 -6.33
C LYS A 773 -13.62 -10.54 -5.97
N ARG A 774 -14.17 -9.44 -5.47
CA ARG A 774 -13.40 -8.37 -4.85
C ARG A 774 -13.88 -8.13 -3.42
N PRO A 775 -13.07 -8.40 -2.40
CA PRO A 775 -13.36 -8.02 -1.01
C PRO A 775 -13.48 -6.50 -0.86
N VAL A 776 -14.42 -6.01 -0.03
CA VAL A 776 -14.65 -4.59 0.24
C VAL A 776 -14.72 -4.38 1.76
N PRO A 777 -13.60 -4.53 2.50
CA PRO A 777 -13.58 -4.38 3.95
C PRO A 777 -13.93 -2.96 4.41
N GLU A 778 -13.70 -1.95 3.58
CA GLU A 778 -13.98 -0.54 3.84
C GLU A 778 -15.47 -0.26 4.15
N LEU A 779 -16.39 -1.07 3.62
CA LEU A 779 -17.83 -0.92 3.89
C LEU A 779 -18.19 -1.09 5.38
N LYS A 780 -17.37 -1.80 6.14
CA LYS A 780 -17.56 -2.02 7.58
C LYS A 780 -16.82 -0.99 8.45
N SER A 781 -16.10 -0.04 7.84
CA SER A 781 -15.35 0.98 8.58
C SER A 781 -16.28 1.94 9.33
N SER A 782 -15.91 2.29 10.55
CA SER A 782 -16.54 3.38 11.32
C SER A 782 -16.23 4.76 10.73
N ASN A 783 -15.14 4.89 9.98
CA ASN A 783 -14.75 6.12 9.32
C ASN A 783 -15.62 6.38 8.08
N PHE A 784 -16.34 7.51 8.07
CA PHE A 784 -17.20 7.90 6.96
C PHE A 784 -16.49 7.96 5.61
N MET A 785 -15.27 8.50 5.56
CA MET A 785 -14.51 8.64 4.31
C MET A 785 -14.11 7.27 3.74
N GLN A 786 -13.66 6.35 4.58
CA GLN A 786 -13.34 4.97 4.18
C GLN A 786 -14.59 4.23 3.74
N ARG A 787 -15.69 4.33 4.50
CA ARG A 787 -16.95 3.68 4.12
C ARG A 787 -17.48 4.22 2.79
N SER A 788 -17.47 5.54 2.58
CA SER A 788 -17.87 6.14 1.31
C SER A 788 -16.97 5.74 0.14
N PHE A 789 -15.68 5.54 0.39
CA PHE A 789 -14.77 4.94 -0.59
C PHE A 789 -15.17 3.49 -0.90
N GLY A 790 -15.45 2.68 0.13
CA GLY A 790 -15.93 1.30 -0.03
C GLY A 790 -17.23 1.20 -0.84
N GLU A 791 -18.18 2.12 -0.67
CA GLU A 791 -19.40 2.18 -1.47
C GLU A 791 -19.11 2.40 -2.96
N ARG A 792 -18.20 3.33 -3.29
CA ARG A 792 -17.77 3.52 -4.70
C ARG A 792 -17.06 2.29 -5.27
N VAL A 793 -16.20 1.66 -4.48
CA VAL A 793 -15.53 0.41 -4.87
C VAL A 793 -16.53 -0.70 -5.15
N ALA A 794 -17.56 -0.85 -4.29
CA ALA A 794 -18.61 -1.86 -4.46
C ALA A 794 -19.44 -1.64 -5.74
N MET A 795 -19.75 -0.40 -6.07
CA MET A 795 -20.49 -0.05 -7.30
C MET A 795 -19.68 -0.24 -8.57
N ASN A 796 -18.43 0.19 -8.55
CA ASN A 796 -17.58 0.20 -9.75
C ASN A 796 -16.95 -1.16 -10.07
N SER A 797 -16.45 -1.90 -9.06
CA SER A 797 -15.64 -3.09 -9.30
C SER A 797 -16.31 -4.20 -10.10
N PRO A 798 -17.62 -4.51 -9.92
CA PRO A 798 -18.30 -5.51 -10.75
C PRO A 798 -18.36 -5.14 -12.22
N ILE A 799 -18.56 -3.86 -12.53
CA ILE A 799 -18.69 -3.35 -13.91
C ILE A 799 -17.30 -3.35 -14.57
N GLN A 800 -16.33 -2.69 -13.94
CA GLN A 800 -14.97 -2.60 -14.45
C GLN A 800 -14.27 -3.97 -14.52
N GLY A 801 -14.49 -4.83 -13.51
CA GLY A 801 -13.93 -6.17 -13.49
C GLY A 801 -14.57 -7.08 -14.58
N THR A 802 -15.86 -6.93 -14.85
CA THR A 802 -16.51 -7.67 -15.95
C THR A 802 -15.96 -7.23 -17.31
N ALA A 803 -15.75 -5.93 -17.52
CA ALA A 803 -15.10 -5.44 -18.74
C ALA A 803 -13.66 -5.99 -18.86
N ALA A 804 -12.91 -6.05 -17.75
CA ALA A 804 -11.57 -6.65 -17.73
C ALA A 804 -11.60 -8.17 -18.03
N ASP A 805 -12.58 -8.90 -17.53
CA ASP A 805 -12.74 -10.32 -17.86
C ASP A 805 -13.06 -10.52 -19.35
N ILE A 806 -13.94 -9.69 -19.92
CA ILE A 806 -14.29 -9.73 -21.35
C ILE A 806 -13.06 -9.52 -22.24
N ILE A 807 -12.26 -8.48 -21.98
CA ILE A 807 -11.06 -8.22 -22.78
C ILE A 807 -10.04 -9.35 -22.66
N LYS A 808 -9.87 -9.97 -21.50
CA LYS A 808 -8.99 -11.11 -21.29
C LYS A 808 -9.45 -12.34 -22.07
N ILE A 809 -10.75 -12.62 -22.07
CA ILE A 809 -11.33 -13.69 -22.88
C ILE A 809 -11.10 -13.45 -24.37
N ALA A 810 -11.31 -12.22 -24.85
CA ALA A 810 -11.03 -11.84 -26.22
C ALA A 810 -9.54 -12.03 -26.56
N MET A 811 -8.64 -11.57 -25.72
CA MET A 811 -7.18 -11.74 -25.89
C MET A 811 -6.80 -13.21 -26.06
N ASN A 812 -7.27 -14.06 -25.16
CA ASN A 812 -6.97 -15.49 -25.19
C ASN A 812 -7.50 -16.15 -26.46
N ARG A 813 -8.71 -15.82 -26.91
CA ARG A 813 -9.34 -16.36 -28.11
C ARG A 813 -8.63 -15.86 -29.38
N VAL A 814 -8.33 -14.58 -29.46
CA VAL A 814 -7.59 -13.98 -30.58
C VAL A 814 -6.19 -14.64 -30.68
N TYR A 815 -5.45 -14.70 -29.56
CA TYR A 815 -4.13 -15.35 -29.52
C TYR A 815 -4.20 -16.81 -29.99
N LYS A 816 -5.15 -17.57 -29.44
CA LYS A 816 -5.37 -18.97 -29.83
C LYS A 816 -5.67 -19.11 -31.33
N ARG A 817 -6.56 -18.27 -31.89
CA ARG A 817 -6.89 -18.29 -33.34
C ARG A 817 -5.68 -17.96 -34.20
N LEU A 818 -4.86 -16.97 -33.82
CA LEU A 818 -3.63 -16.63 -34.55
C LEU A 818 -2.68 -17.83 -34.60
N LEU A 819 -2.55 -18.59 -33.51
CA LEU A 819 -1.72 -19.80 -33.45
C LEU A 819 -2.33 -20.95 -34.24
N ASP A 820 -3.60 -21.28 -34.05
CA ASP A 820 -4.28 -22.41 -34.67
C ASP A 820 -4.32 -22.25 -36.20
N GLU A 821 -4.51 -21.03 -36.70
CA GLU A 821 -4.53 -20.68 -38.11
C GLU A 821 -3.10 -20.45 -38.68
N LYS A 822 -2.06 -20.57 -37.83
CA LYS A 822 -0.62 -20.42 -38.15
C LYS A 822 -0.29 -19.10 -38.82
N LEU A 823 -0.90 -18.01 -38.36
CA LEU A 823 -0.71 -16.67 -38.89
C LEU A 823 0.64 -16.09 -38.42
N ARG A 824 1.19 -15.21 -39.23
CA ARG A 824 2.39 -14.43 -38.89
C ARG A 824 2.07 -13.23 -38.02
N SER A 825 0.81 -12.82 -38.03
CA SER A 825 0.29 -11.72 -37.25
C SER A 825 0.31 -12.01 -35.75
N ARG A 826 0.53 -11.00 -34.91
CA ARG A 826 0.80 -11.16 -33.49
C ARG A 826 0.17 -10.08 -32.66
N LEU A 827 -0.44 -10.44 -31.53
CA LEU A 827 -0.93 -9.49 -30.53
C LEU A 827 0.28 -8.90 -29.80
N VAL A 828 0.43 -7.57 -29.82
CA VAL A 828 1.62 -6.89 -29.25
C VAL A 828 1.29 -6.00 -28.07
N LEU A 829 0.06 -5.47 -27.97
CA LEU A 829 -0.30 -4.54 -26.91
C LEU A 829 -1.79 -4.63 -26.56
N GLN A 830 -2.09 -4.45 -25.28
CA GLN A 830 -3.43 -4.24 -24.75
C GLN A 830 -3.43 -2.94 -23.95
N VAL A 831 -4.34 -2.01 -24.26
CA VAL A 831 -4.49 -0.74 -23.55
C VAL A 831 -5.96 -0.52 -23.22
N HIS A 832 -6.32 -0.56 -21.93
CA HIS A 832 -7.70 -0.44 -21.43
C HIS A 832 -8.66 -1.46 -22.06
N ASP A 833 -9.39 -1.08 -23.08
CA ASP A 833 -10.36 -1.87 -23.86
C ASP A 833 -9.95 -2.08 -25.33
N GLU A 834 -8.70 -1.78 -25.65
CA GLU A 834 -8.07 -1.80 -26.98
C GLU A 834 -7.10 -2.99 -27.11
N LEU A 835 -7.12 -3.67 -28.26
CA LEU A 835 -6.15 -4.66 -28.69
C LEU A 835 -5.41 -4.18 -29.94
N LEU A 836 -4.07 -4.16 -29.87
CA LEU A 836 -3.22 -3.78 -30.99
C LEU A 836 -2.51 -5.02 -31.54
N ILE A 837 -2.76 -5.31 -32.82
CA ILE A 837 -2.14 -6.44 -33.52
C ILE A 837 -1.20 -5.94 -34.61
N GLU A 838 0.04 -6.42 -34.57
CA GLU A 838 0.99 -6.27 -35.64
C GLU A 838 0.66 -7.33 -36.71
N THR A 839 0.02 -6.88 -37.80
CA THR A 839 -0.64 -7.74 -38.79
C THR A 839 0.13 -7.82 -40.08
N TRP A 840 0.44 -9.03 -40.52
CA TRP A 840 1.04 -9.25 -41.84
C TRP A 840 0.08 -8.79 -42.97
N LYS A 841 0.58 -8.05 -43.95
CA LYS A 841 -0.26 -7.38 -44.95
C LYS A 841 -1.22 -8.29 -45.70
N ASP A 842 -0.79 -9.54 -45.98
CA ASP A 842 -1.64 -10.52 -46.68
C ASP A 842 -2.70 -11.16 -45.78
N GLU A 843 -2.58 -10.97 -44.47
CA GLU A 843 -3.48 -11.53 -43.44
C GLU A 843 -4.52 -10.51 -42.91
N ILE A 844 -4.50 -9.25 -43.38
CA ILE A 844 -5.36 -8.17 -42.83
C ILE A 844 -6.82 -8.58 -42.77
N SER A 845 -7.37 -9.11 -43.87
CA SER A 845 -8.80 -9.48 -43.91
C SER A 845 -9.14 -10.63 -42.96
N GLN A 846 -8.21 -11.56 -42.77
CA GLN A 846 -8.38 -12.72 -41.88
C GLN A 846 -8.28 -12.27 -40.43
N VAL A 847 -7.28 -11.45 -40.08
CA VAL A 847 -7.09 -10.94 -38.71
C VAL A 847 -8.21 -10.00 -38.33
N SER A 848 -8.68 -9.14 -39.23
CA SER A 848 -9.84 -8.28 -38.97
C SER A 848 -11.08 -9.09 -38.62
N ARG A 849 -11.35 -10.18 -39.36
CA ARG A 849 -12.45 -11.10 -39.06
C ARG A 849 -12.28 -11.79 -37.71
N ILE A 850 -11.07 -12.26 -37.38
CA ILE A 850 -10.76 -12.87 -36.09
C ILE A 850 -11.03 -11.88 -34.93
N LEU A 851 -10.52 -10.65 -35.05
CA LEU A 851 -10.76 -9.61 -34.05
C LEU A 851 -12.25 -9.33 -33.85
N GLU A 852 -13.00 -9.16 -34.95
CA GLU A 852 -14.43 -8.89 -34.89
C GLU A 852 -15.20 -10.05 -34.24
N GLU A 853 -14.97 -11.28 -34.69
CA GLU A 853 -15.64 -12.47 -34.18
C GLU A 853 -15.33 -12.72 -32.69
N GLU A 854 -14.05 -12.70 -32.28
CA GLU A 854 -13.64 -13.07 -30.94
C GLU A 854 -13.89 -11.96 -29.91
N MET A 855 -13.75 -10.69 -30.28
CA MET A 855 -14.06 -9.59 -29.39
C MET A 855 -15.59 -9.46 -29.22
N LYS A 856 -16.38 -9.46 -30.30
CA LYS A 856 -17.85 -9.42 -30.18
C LYS A 856 -18.41 -10.66 -29.47
N GLY A 857 -17.82 -11.82 -29.72
CA GLY A 857 -18.22 -13.10 -29.13
C GLY A 857 -17.67 -13.36 -27.72
N ALA A 858 -16.87 -12.47 -27.12
CA ALA A 858 -16.22 -12.71 -25.83
C ALA A 858 -17.22 -12.87 -24.67
N ALA A 859 -18.37 -12.23 -24.74
CA ALA A 859 -19.45 -12.37 -23.76
C ALA A 859 -20.84 -12.30 -24.41
N ASN A 860 -21.79 -12.98 -23.80
CA ASN A 860 -23.19 -12.91 -24.23
C ASN A 860 -23.95 -11.90 -23.34
N LEU A 861 -24.04 -10.67 -23.81
CA LEU A 861 -24.73 -9.59 -23.11
C LEU A 861 -26.12 -9.34 -23.68
N ALA A 862 -26.99 -8.65 -22.93
CA ALA A 862 -28.31 -8.19 -23.42
C ALA A 862 -28.20 -7.14 -24.55
N VAL A 863 -27.04 -6.54 -24.71
CA VAL A 863 -26.63 -5.61 -25.77
C VAL A 863 -25.37 -6.16 -26.45
N GLU A 864 -25.31 -6.06 -27.77
CA GLU A 864 -24.16 -6.53 -28.52
C GLU A 864 -22.91 -5.73 -28.15
N LEU A 865 -21.77 -6.43 -28.11
CA LEU A 865 -20.46 -5.78 -28.01
C LEU A 865 -20.11 -5.23 -29.39
N GLU A 866 -19.80 -3.96 -29.47
CA GLU A 866 -19.34 -3.30 -30.71
C GLU A 866 -17.84 -3.04 -30.60
N VAL A 867 -17.18 -3.18 -31.72
CA VAL A 867 -15.73 -3.02 -31.86
C VAL A 867 -15.45 -2.06 -33.00
N ASP A 868 -14.79 -0.97 -32.66
CA ASP A 868 -14.27 -0.03 -33.65
C ASP A 868 -12.87 -0.49 -34.08
N MET A 869 -12.67 -0.61 -35.40
CA MET A 869 -11.44 -1.19 -35.92
C MET A 869 -10.78 -0.24 -36.91
N HIS A 870 -9.49 0.05 -36.70
CA HIS A 870 -8.71 0.93 -37.55
C HIS A 870 -7.38 0.27 -37.95
N GLN A 871 -6.87 0.69 -39.10
CA GLN A 871 -5.58 0.25 -39.64
C GLN A 871 -4.62 1.43 -39.80
N GLY A 872 -3.35 1.25 -39.47
CA GLY A 872 -2.33 2.29 -39.63
C GLY A 872 -0.92 1.76 -39.83
N ASN A 873 -0.03 2.64 -40.31
CA ASN A 873 1.40 2.36 -40.41
C ASN A 873 2.16 2.77 -39.14
N ASN A 874 1.47 3.25 -38.15
CA ASN A 874 1.92 3.53 -36.79
C ASN A 874 0.71 3.51 -35.86
N TRP A 875 0.95 3.47 -34.55
CA TRP A 875 -0.13 3.41 -33.59
C TRP A 875 -1.02 4.66 -33.55
N TYR A 876 -0.49 5.83 -33.96
CA TYR A 876 -1.28 7.07 -34.08
C TYR A 876 -2.32 7.00 -35.21
N GLU A 877 -1.97 6.41 -36.34
CA GLU A 877 -2.85 6.26 -37.51
C GLU A 877 -3.89 5.15 -37.29
N ALA A 878 -3.52 4.11 -36.52
CA ALA A 878 -4.38 2.99 -36.21
C ALA A 878 -5.46 3.33 -35.17
N LYS A 879 -5.50 4.55 -34.62
CA LYS A 879 -6.47 4.93 -33.58
C LYS A 879 -7.33 6.13 -33.99
#